data_989aa6cbd35247489ba217840d5f55c0
#
_entry.id   989aa6cbd35247489ba217840d5f55c0
#
_cell.length_a   1.000
_cell.length_b   1.000
_cell.length_c   1.000
_cell.angle_alpha   90.00
_cell.angle_beta   90.00
_cell.angle_gamma   90.00
#
_symmetry.space_group_name_H-M   'P 1'
#
loop_
_entity.id
_entity.type
_entity.pdbx_description
1 polymer ?
#
loop_
_entity_poly.entity_id
_entity_poly.type
_entity_poly.pdbx_seq_one_letter_code
_entity_poly.pdbx_strand_id
1 'polypeptide(L)'
;MSERQWGTVREDYSGSGNCWEYFPHDQARSRAYRWGEDGLLGITDRECRLCFALALWNGRDPILKERLFGLTNSEGNHGEDVKECYYYLDATPTSSYLRGLYKYPQMAYPYSQLVDENHRRGKFDPEFELADAGAFNENRYFDVLIEYAKNSPNDLLIRITVSNRGPEKATLHLLPTLWYRNTWSWGCKHEGCWPKPRITQADEHSLTANHVTLGRFHFIASDLMLADKPTGKFPTWLFTENETNHTRLFGHQNYSPYVKDSFHDYLIHGKPDAVNSKKHGTKAAAHYACEIEPGASVTLRMRLCSDEESPWKQSALMPVESTSADGNGFSSDNTALAPKNAGVNKAVTDGQPSADKLTAVEASIFDRIFADRRTEADEYYADHIPVDLKPAEQDLARQAYAGLLWSKQFYEYIVKDWLEGYPEQPPPPAERVTGRNSDWTFLHNRDIISMPDKWEYPWYAAWDLAFHLVALGKVDVQFAMDQAVLFLREWYMHPNGQLPAYEFALSDVNPPVHAWAVWRLYKMSGPKRQRDRLFLARCFQKLLINFTWWVNRKDYTGRNLFSGGFLGMDNIGLFDRSQPLPPGVLLLQADGTAWMASYCLMMLSMAMELANDDPAYEDVASKFFEHFIAIVDAMNTFGGTGLWDEQDGFYYDAIHVGGKHRHLRTRSMVGLIPLLAVVVLEDEIMDRLPSFKKRVNWFLQNRKDLGRHIAYCEHRSGQGRDGQLLGIVTRERLERVLRYMLDETEFLSPYGIRSLSRFHQDHPCMVRSEFGEFSMNYDPGESTTSTFGGNSNWRGPIWFPVNYVIIEALQRYHYFYGDSLRVECPTGSGRWMNLDVVAVELSQRLVKLFLPDEQGRRPCHGDDRRYAEDPHWRDLILFYEYFHGDNGRGCGASHQTGWTALVVRLLDKFLRSSHPQASAAPQPTSLVPSAR
;
A
#
# COMPACT_ATOMS: atom_id res chain seq x y z
N MET A 1 4.89 -6.21 -9.53
CA MET A 1 3.83 -6.76 -10.39
C MET A 1 2.60 -7.03 -9.53
N SER A 2 1.38 -6.96 -10.06
CA SER A 2 0.13 -7.26 -9.33
C SER A 2 0.05 -8.73 -8.93
N GLU A 3 -0.78 -9.06 -7.95
CA GLU A 3 -1.21 -10.45 -7.72
C GLU A 3 -2.58 -10.73 -8.37
N ARG A 4 -3.32 -9.66 -8.78
CA ARG A 4 -4.61 -9.74 -9.47
C ARG A 4 -4.80 -8.57 -10.45
N GLN A 5 -4.27 -8.66 -11.66
CA GLN A 5 -4.52 -7.66 -12.70
C GLN A 5 -5.94 -7.77 -13.26
N TRP A 6 -6.46 -8.97 -13.41
CA TRP A 6 -7.75 -9.26 -14.04
C TRP A 6 -8.97 -8.64 -13.32
N GLY A 7 -8.89 -8.39 -12.02
CA GLY A 7 -9.96 -7.79 -11.21
C GLY A 7 -9.95 -6.26 -11.18
N THR A 8 -9.48 -5.58 -12.23
CA THR A 8 -9.39 -4.12 -12.28
C THR A 8 -10.33 -3.53 -13.33
N VAL A 9 -10.74 -2.27 -13.12
CA VAL A 9 -11.55 -1.54 -14.10
C VAL A 9 -10.87 -1.41 -15.46
N ARG A 10 -9.55 -1.43 -15.49
CA ARG A 10 -8.74 -1.31 -16.71
C ARG A 10 -8.91 -2.50 -17.65
N GLU A 11 -9.13 -3.69 -17.09
CA GLU A 11 -9.37 -4.92 -17.85
C GLU A 11 -10.87 -5.20 -18.07
N ASP A 12 -11.76 -4.30 -17.62
CA ASP A 12 -13.19 -4.45 -17.80
C ASP A 12 -13.63 -3.98 -19.19
N TYR A 13 -14.17 -4.91 -19.97
CA TYR A 13 -14.79 -4.66 -21.28
C TYR A 13 -16.27 -5.06 -21.27
N SER A 14 -16.92 -5.14 -20.10
CA SER A 14 -18.35 -5.45 -19.96
C SER A 14 -19.24 -4.30 -20.40
N GLY A 15 -20.42 -4.63 -20.97
CA GLY A 15 -21.44 -3.62 -21.29
C GLY A 15 -22.14 -3.05 -20.05
N SER A 16 -22.11 -3.78 -18.91
CA SER A 16 -22.73 -3.37 -17.64
C SER A 16 -21.81 -2.57 -16.73
N GLY A 17 -20.50 -2.53 -17.01
CA GLY A 17 -19.52 -1.91 -16.14
C GLY A 17 -19.20 -2.70 -14.87
N ASN A 18 -19.52 -4.01 -14.85
CA ASN A 18 -19.24 -4.91 -13.73
C ASN A 18 -18.02 -5.79 -14.04
N CYS A 19 -16.82 -5.31 -13.69
CA CYS A 19 -15.57 -6.01 -13.96
C CYS A 19 -15.45 -7.35 -13.21
N TRP A 20 -16.02 -7.45 -12.03
CA TRP A 20 -15.94 -8.63 -11.16
C TRP A 20 -16.57 -9.86 -11.77
N GLU A 21 -17.74 -9.72 -12.37
CA GLU A 21 -18.46 -10.83 -13.01
C GLU A 21 -18.01 -11.07 -14.46
N TYR A 22 -17.54 -10.00 -15.12
CA TYR A 22 -17.12 -10.07 -16.51
C TYR A 22 -15.82 -10.85 -16.70
N PHE A 23 -14.87 -10.74 -15.76
CA PHE A 23 -13.54 -11.32 -15.87
C PHE A 23 -13.18 -12.13 -14.61
N PRO A 24 -13.79 -13.31 -14.37
CA PRO A 24 -13.52 -14.15 -13.21
C PRO A 24 -12.14 -14.82 -13.28
N HIS A 25 -11.65 -15.31 -12.14
CA HIS A 25 -10.35 -15.99 -12.01
C HIS A 25 -10.10 -17.07 -13.07
N ASP A 26 -11.11 -17.90 -13.42
CA ASP A 26 -10.95 -18.95 -14.42
C ASP A 26 -10.56 -18.42 -15.80
N GLN A 27 -11.00 -17.22 -16.17
CA GLN A 27 -10.63 -16.59 -17.43
C GLN A 27 -9.24 -15.95 -17.41
N ALA A 28 -8.71 -15.62 -16.23
CA ALA A 28 -7.44 -14.93 -16.07
C ALA A 28 -6.26 -15.69 -16.67
N ARG A 29 -6.27 -17.02 -16.62
CA ARG A 29 -5.23 -17.85 -17.25
C ARG A 29 -5.21 -17.76 -18.77
N SER A 30 -6.35 -17.46 -19.40
CA SER A 30 -6.55 -17.53 -20.85
C SER A 30 -6.57 -16.17 -21.54
N ARG A 31 -6.74 -15.06 -20.81
CA ARG A 31 -6.71 -13.69 -21.34
C ARG A 31 -5.34 -13.06 -21.19
N ALA A 32 -4.79 -12.49 -22.24
CA ALA A 32 -3.68 -11.55 -22.17
C ALA A 32 -4.20 -10.19 -21.68
N TYR A 33 -3.54 -9.60 -20.70
CA TYR A 33 -3.92 -8.31 -20.15
C TYR A 33 -3.35 -7.15 -20.97
N ARG A 34 -4.05 -6.02 -20.94
CA ARG A 34 -3.60 -4.80 -21.64
C ARG A 34 -2.77 -3.89 -20.72
N TRP A 35 -3.21 -3.71 -19.48
CA TRP A 35 -2.76 -2.61 -18.62
C TRP A 35 -1.67 -3.01 -17.62
N GLY A 36 -1.38 -4.27 -17.47
CA GLY A 36 -0.39 -4.79 -16.55
C GLY A 36 -0.25 -6.30 -16.66
N GLU A 37 0.35 -6.90 -15.66
CA GLU A 37 0.49 -8.36 -15.53
C GLU A 37 0.32 -8.77 -14.08
N ASP A 38 -0.08 -10.02 -13.86
CA ASP A 38 -0.11 -10.67 -12.55
C ASP A 38 0.74 -11.94 -12.52
N GLY A 39 1.13 -12.36 -11.31
CA GLY A 39 1.88 -13.59 -11.12
C GLY A 39 2.30 -13.78 -9.67
N LEU A 40 2.41 -15.05 -9.27
CA LEU A 40 2.72 -15.48 -7.92
C LEU A 40 4.12 -15.00 -7.49
N LEU A 41 4.17 -14.11 -6.48
CA LEU A 41 5.39 -13.45 -5.98
C LEU A 41 6.27 -12.88 -7.12
N GLY A 42 5.61 -12.32 -8.13
CA GLY A 42 6.24 -11.92 -9.39
C GLY A 42 6.91 -10.56 -9.33
N ILE A 43 7.89 -10.39 -10.21
CA ILE A 43 8.62 -9.14 -10.42
C ILE A 43 8.61 -8.75 -11.90
N THR A 44 8.92 -7.48 -12.18
CA THR A 44 9.00 -6.95 -13.53
C THR A 44 9.99 -5.79 -13.59
N ASP A 45 10.38 -5.36 -14.80
CA ASP A 45 11.06 -4.09 -15.02
C ASP A 45 10.10 -2.91 -14.75
N ARG A 46 10.64 -1.69 -14.70
CA ARG A 46 9.92 -0.48 -14.33
C ARG A 46 8.66 -0.22 -15.16
N GLU A 47 8.60 -0.69 -16.40
CA GLU A 47 7.48 -0.47 -17.31
C GLU A 47 6.66 -1.74 -17.59
N CYS A 48 6.85 -2.76 -16.78
CA CYS A 48 6.15 -4.05 -16.91
C CYS A 48 6.25 -4.64 -18.33
N ARG A 49 7.46 -4.59 -18.93
CA ARG A 49 7.72 -5.16 -20.26
C ARG A 49 8.11 -6.63 -20.17
N LEU A 50 9.12 -6.95 -19.36
CA LEU A 50 9.60 -8.31 -19.09
C LEU A 50 9.21 -8.69 -17.67
N CYS A 51 8.46 -9.78 -17.55
CA CYS A 51 7.89 -10.27 -16.31
C CYS A 51 8.46 -11.64 -15.94
N PHE A 52 8.66 -11.85 -14.65
CA PHE A 52 9.03 -13.14 -14.08
C PHE A 52 8.12 -13.45 -12.89
N ALA A 53 7.59 -14.67 -12.84
CA ALA A 53 6.89 -15.22 -11.69
C ALA A 53 7.00 -16.75 -11.66
N LEU A 54 6.55 -17.33 -10.54
CA LEU A 54 6.50 -18.76 -10.36
C LEU A 54 5.13 -19.31 -10.72
N ALA A 55 5.08 -20.44 -11.42
CA ALA A 55 3.89 -21.27 -11.53
C ALA A 55 4.16 -22.63 -10.88
N LEU A 56 3.11 -23.24 -10.30
CA LEU A 56 3.17 -24.45 -9.51
C LEU A 56 2.07 -25.45 -9.92
N TRP A 57 2.36 -26.76 -9.79
CA TRP A 57 1.35 -27.78 -9.87
C TRP A 57 1.68 -28.97 -8.98
N ASN A 58 0.77 -29.32 -8.08
CA ASN A 58 0.94 -30.41 -7.12
C ASN A 58 0.48 -31.79 -7.66
N GLY A 59 0.17 -31.90 -8.95
CA GLY A 59 -0.34 -33.12 -9.57
C GLY A 59 -1.83 -33.41 -9.30
N ARG A 60 -2.50 -32.57 -8.52
CA ARG A 60 -3.92 -32.73 -8.13
C ARG A 60 -4.77 -31.50 -8.38
N ASP A 61 -4.17 -30.31 -8.37
CA ASP A 61 -4.83 -29.05 -8.60
C ASP A 61 -5.45 -29.03 -10.02
N PRO A 62 -6.74 -28.72 -10.18
CA PRO A 62 -7.37 -28.65 -11.50
C PRO A 62 -6.92 -27.44 -12.34
N ILE A 63 -6.25 -26.48 -11.74
CA ILE A 63 -5.72 -25.27 -12.39
C ILE A 63 -4.23 -25.14 -12.11
N LEU A 64 -3.43 -24.84 -13.13
CA LEU A 64 -2.02 -24.48 -12.96
C LEU A 64 -1.94 -23.19 -12.11
N LYS A 65 -1.28 -23.25 -10.97
CA LYS A 65 -1.16 -22.14 -10.03
C LYS A 65 -0.15 -21.11 -10.53
N GLU A 66 -0.60 -20.19 -11.38
CA GLU A 66 0.18 -19.08 -11.93
C GLU A 66 -0.09 -17.75 -11.19
N ARG A 67 -1.19 -17.66 -10.48
CA ARG A 67 -1.67 -16.48 -9.73
C ARG A 67 -2.46 -16.91 -8.51
N LEU A 68 -2.64 -15.98 -7.58
CA LEU A 68 -3.47 -16.22 -6.41
C LEU A 68 -4.95 -16.30 -6.80
N PHE A 69 -5.68 -17.14 -6.09
CA PHE A 69 -7.12 -17.26 -6.16
C PHE A 69 -7.77 -16.42 -5.07
N GLY A 70 -8.93 -15.88 -5.37
CA GLY A 70 -9.82 -15.26 -4.41
C GLY A 70 -11.21 -15.10 -4.99
N LEU A 71 -12.13 -14.70 -4.15
CA LEU A 71 -13.53 -14.52 -4.49
C LEU A 71 -13.74 -13.16 -5.15
N THR A 72 -14.61 -13.10 -6.15
CA THR A 72 -15.15 -11.85 -6.67
C THR A 72 -16.27 -11.34 -5.75
N ASN A 73 -16.69 -10.10 -5.92
CA ASN A 73 -17.67 -9.46 -5.05
C ASN A 73 -18.98 -10.27 -4.89
N SER A 74 -19.47 -10.90 -5.96
CA SER A 74 -20.69 -11.70 -5.94
C SER A 74 -20.51 -13.13 -5.40
N GLU A 75 -19.27 -13.61 -5.31
CA GLU A 75 -18.94 -14.96 -4.82
C GLU A 75 -18.77 -14.99 -3.29
N GLY A 76 -18.37 -13.86 -2.68
CA GLY A 76 -18.15 -13.76 -1.24
C GLY A 76 -19.38 -13.28 -0.46
N ASN A 77 -19.58 -13.76 0.77
CA ASN A 77 -20.64 -13.26 1.64
C ASN A 77 -20.33 -11.87 2.22
N HIS A 78 -19.08 -11.46 2.25
CA HIS A 78 -18.61 -10.13 2.66
C HIS A 78 -17.95 -9.33 1.52
N GLY A 79 -18.02 -9.82 0.29
CA GLY A 79 -17.44 -9.19 -0.89
C GLY A 79 -16.26 -9.98 -1.45
N GLU A 80 -15.34 -9.29 -2.09
CA GLU A 80 -14.10 -9.88 -2.61
C GLU A 80 -13.13 -10.20 -1.51
N ASP A 81 -12.38 -11.31 -1.64
CA ASP A 81 -11.33 -11.68 -0.70
C ASP A 81 -10.36 -12.70 -1.32
N VAL A 82 -9.07 -12.58 -0.97
CA VAL A 82 -8.04 -13.54 -1.34
C VAL A 82 -8.15 -14.81 -0.48
N LYS A 83 -8.23 -15.98 -1.11
CA LYS A 83 -8.33 -17.27 -0.41
C LYS A 83 -7.02 -18.06 -0.47
N GLU A 84 -5.91 -17.39 -0.21
CA GLU A 84 -4.54 -17.93 -0.31
C GLU A 84 -3.72 -17.53 0.92
N CYS A 85 -2.65 -18.29 1.21
CA CYS A 85 -1.73 -18.01 2.30
C CYS A 85 -0.35 -17.64 1.75
N TYR A 86 0.00 -16.34 1.79
CA TYR A 86 1.30 -15.82 1.34
C TYR A 86 1.79 -14.70 2.26
N TYR A 87 3.09 -14.42 2.27
CA TYR A 87 3.71 -13.49 3.20
C TYR A 87 4.88 -12.77 2.56
N TYR A 88 4.97 -11.47 2.80
CA TYR A 88 6.13 -10.67 2.45
C TYR A 88 7.07 -10.59 3.65
N LEU A 89 8.21 -11.27 3.56
CA LEU A 89 9.10 -11.45 4.71
C LEU A 89 10.21 -10.40 4.79
N ASP A 90 10.70 -9.95 3.63
CA ASP A 90 11.76 -8.96 3.55
C ASP A 90 11.73 -8.21 2.21
N ALA A 91 12.15 -6.95 2.21
CA ALA A 91 12.36 -6.15 1.02
C ALA A 91 13.24 -4.92 1.33
N THR A 92 14.05 -4.50 0.38
CA THR A 92 14.79 -3.23 0.44
C THR A 92 14.15 -2.18 -0.48
N PRO A 93 14.31 -0.87 -0.22
CA PRO A 93 13.73 0.20 -1.05
C PRO A 93 14.11 0.12 -2.54
N THR A 94 15.33 -0.32 -2.84
CA THR A 94 15.85 -0.49 -4.21
C THR A 94 15.49 -1.84 -4.83
N SER A 95 14.76 -2.69 -4.11
CA SER A 95 14.51 -4.09 -4.46
C SER A 95 15.83 -4.85 -4.74
N SER A 96 16.91 -4.47 -4.06
CA SER A 96 18.19 -5.19 -4.14
C SER A 96 18.11 -6.56 -3.47
N TYR A 97 17.25 -6.71 -2.47
CA TYR A 97 16.88 -7.96 -1.84
C TYR A 97 15.36 -7.99 -1.60
N LEU A 98 14.73 -9.09 -1.97
CA LEU A 98 13.30 -9.36 -1.72
C LEU A 98 13.15 -10.81 -1.25
N ARG A 99 12.21 -11.05 -0.32
CA ARG A 99 11.90 -12.38 0.20
C ARG A 99 10.41 -12.53 0.45
N GLY A 100 9.79 -13.54 -0.21
CA GLY A 100 8.36 -13.84 -0.06
C GLY A 100 8.14 -15.33 0.13
N LEU A 101 7.05 -15.68 0.82
CA LEU A 101 6.66 -17.06 1.11
C LEU A 101 5.23 -17.30 0.64
N TYR A 102 5.01 -18.41 -0.05
CA TYR A 102 3.68 -18.91 -0.40
C TYR A 102 3.48 -20.31 0.18
N LYS A 103 2.31 -20.60 0.77
CA LYS A 103 1.96 -21.90 1.29
C LYS A 103 1.01 -22.63 0.34
N TYR A 104 1.52 -23.61 -0.39
CA TYR A 104 0.78 -24.33 -1.43
C TYR A 104 0.24 -25.67 -0.91
N PRO A 105 -1.10 -25.90 -0.86
CA PRO A 105 -1.68 -27.17 -0.43
C PRO A 105 -1.27 -28.35 -1.32
N GLN A 106 -1.18 -29.55 -0.73
CA GLN A 106 -0.91 -30.80 -1.45
C GLN A 106 -2.18 -31.49 -1.98
N MET A 107 -3.35 -31.03 -1.54
CA MET A 107 -4.64 -31.50 -2.06
C MET A 107 -5.01 -30.81 -3.38
N ALA A 108 -6.04 -31.28 -4.06
CA ALA A 108 -6.70 -30.51 -5.12
C ALA A 108 -7.22 -29.18 -4.52
N TYR A 109 -6.88 -28.06 -5.16
CA TYR A 109 -7.29 -26.77 -4.62
C TYR A 109 -8.81 -26.62 -4.65
N PRO A 110 -9.45 -26.21 -3.57
CA PRO A 110 -10.90 -26.31 -3.39
C PRO A 110 -11.64 -25.08 -3.97
N TYR A 111 -11.36 -24.69 -5.24
CA TYR A 111 -11.93 -23.50 -5.88
C TYR A 111 -13.46 -23.43 -5.76
N SER A 112 -14.17 -24.47 -6.23
CA SER A 112 -15.63 -24.48 -6.19
C SER A 112 -16.18 -24.51 -4.77
N GLN A 113 -15.53 -25.24 -3.85
CA GLN A 113 -15.99 -25.29 -2.46
C GLN A 113 -15.89 -23.91 -1.79
N LEU A 114 -14.81 -23.16 -2.05
CA LEU A 114 -14.63 -21.80 -1.53
C LEU A 114 -15.72 -20.86 -2.04
N VAL A 115 -16.04 -20.92 -3.35
CA VAL A 115 -17.12 -20.13 -3.94
C VAL A 115 -18.48 -20.56 -3.39
N ASP A 116 -18.81 -21.86 -3.44
CA ASP A 116 -20.14 -22.39 -3.10
C ASP A 116 -20.47 -22.14 -1.62
N GLU A 117 -19.50 -22.36 -0.70
CA GLU A 117 -19.69 -22.16 0.72
C GLU A 117 -19.85 -20.68 1.08
N ASN A 118 -19.01 -19.79 0.54
CA ASN A 118 -19.16 -18.36 0.79
C ASN A 118 -20.43 -17.79 0.20
N HIS A 119 -20.80 -18.20 -1.02
CA HIS A 119 -22.06 -17.78 -1.64
C HIS A 119 -23.30 -18.26 -0.84
N ARG A 120 -23.23 -19.46 -0.21
CA ARG A 120 -24.29 -20.01 0.62
C ARG A 120 -24.44 -19.28 1.97
N ARG A 121 -23.37 -18.72 2.49
CA ARG A 121 -23.33 -18.01 3.77
C ARG A 121 -24.00 -16.65 3.68
N GLY A 122 -24.64 -16.22 4.76
CA GLY A 122 -25.21 -14.90 4.89
C GLY A 122 -24.19 -13.90 5.49
N LYS A 123 -24.56 -12.63 5.51
CA LYS A 123 -23.73 -11.56 6.09
C LYS A 123 -23.53 -11.65 7.62
N PHE A 124 -24.22 -12.57 8.30
CA PHE A 124 -24.03 -12.86 9.73
C PHE A 124 -23.08 -14.04 9.98
N ASP A 125 -22.74 -14.78 8.92
CA ASP A 125 -21.82 -15.91 9.01
C ASP A 125 -20.38 -15.43 8.76
N PRO A 126 -19.36 -16.02 9.41
CA PRO A 126 -17.98 -15.76 9.07
C PRO A 126 -17.68 -16.24 7.66
N GLU A 127 -16.67 -15.71 7.02
CA GLU A 127 -16.19 -16.21 5.73
C GLU A 127 -15.68 -17.66 5.86
N PHE A 128 -15.77 -18.41 4.75
CA PHE A 128 -15.19 -19.74 4.66
C PHE A 128 -13.81 -19.64 4.04
N GLU A 129 -12.81 -19.99 4.81
CA GLU A 129 -11.41 -19.85 4.49
C GLU A 129 -10.80 -21.12 3.89
N LEU A 130 -9.65 -20.98 3.21
CA LEU A 130 -8.87 -22.11 2.71
C LEU A 130 -8.51 -23.11 3.83
N ALA A 131 -8.30 -22.62 5.03
CA ALA A 131 -8.05 -23.41 6.23
C ALA A 131 -9.25 -24.27 6.62
N ASP A 132 -10.48 -23.75 6.50
CA ASP A 132 -11.71 -24.45 6.82
C ASP A 132 -11.97 -25.61 5.85
N ALA A 133 -11.48 -25.49 4.60
CA ALA A 133 -11.48 -26.57 3.62
C ALA A 133 -10.50 -27.70 3.95
N GLY A 134 -9.72 -27.59 5.04
CA GLY A 134 -8.75 -28.60 5.46
C GLY A 134 -7.44 -28.58 4.69
N ALA A 135 -7.13 -27.53 3.95
CA ALA A 135 -5.97 -27.43 3.07
C ALA A 135 -4.62 -27.63 3.78
N PHE A 136 -4.57 -27.31 5.09
CA PHE A 136 -3.35 -27.39 5.91
C PHE A 136 -3.39 -28.50 6.95
N ASN A 137 -4.40 -29.39 6.92
CA ASN A 137 -4.49 -30.51 7.85
C ASN A 137 -3.27 -31.42 7.75
N GLU A 138 -2.76 -31.89 8.88
CA GLU A 138 -1.58 -32.76 8.99
C GLU A 138 -0.33 -32.14 8.32
N ASN A 139 -0.25 -30.81 8.20
CA ASN A 139 0.83 -30.09 7.52
C ASN A 139 1.02 -30.49 6.03
N ARG A 140 -0.04 -30.96 5.35
CA ARG A 140 0.02 -31.40 3.94
C ARG A 140 0.08 -30.20 2.97
N TYR A 141 1.16 -29.44 3.06
CA TYR A 141 1.42 -28.30 2.18
C TYR A 141 2.92 -28.17 1.89
N PHE A 142 3.23 -27.36 0.91
CA PHE A 142 4.58 -26.92 0.59
C PHE A 142 4.80 -25.48 1.06
N ASP A 143 5.91 -25.21 1.74
CA ASP A 143 6.43 -23.85 1.84
C ASP A 143 7.25 -23.55 0.58
N VAL A 144 6.84 -22.52 -0.15
CA VAL A 144 7.52 -22.06 -1.36
C VAL A 144 8.11 -20.69 -1.06
N LEU A 145 9.39 -20.67 -0.74
CA LEU A 145 10.16 -19.46 -0.45
C LEU A 145 10.84 -18.99 -1.72
N ILE A 146 10.57 -17.74 -2.12
CA ILE A 146 11.25 -17.08 -3.21
C ILE A 146 12.10 -15.93 -2.69
N GLU A 147 13.32 -15.83 -3.17
CA GLU A 147 14.26 -14.77 -2.85
C GLU A 147 14.84 -14.19 -4.14
N TYR A 148 14.97 -12.88 -4.18
CA TYR A 148 15.60 -12.14 -5.26
C TYR A 148 16.78 -11.34 -4.70
N ALA A 149 17.92 -11.38 -5.39
CA ALA A 149 19.12 -10.63 -5.04
C ALA A 149 19.73 -10.00 -6.29
N LYS A 150 19.89 -8.68 -6.31
CA LYS A 150 20.51 -7.97 -7.42
C LYS A 150 22.03 -7.97 -7.28
N ASN A 151 22.73 -8.43 -8.31
CA ASN A 151 24.15 -8.15 -8.46
C ASN A 151 24.37 -6.73 -8.97
N SER A 152 23.52 -6.30 -9.92
CA SER A 152 23.45 -4.95 -10.48
C SER A 152 22.02 -4.60 -10.90
N PRO A 153 21.71 -3.39 -11.40
CA PRO A 153 20.38 -3.05 -11.87
C PRO A 153 19.80 -4.00 -12.94
N ASN A 154 20.66 -4.57 -13.80
CA ASN A 154 20.26 -5.45 -14.89
C ASN A 154 20.76 -6.90 -14.72
N ASP A 155 21.12 -7.30 -13.51
CA ASP A 155 21.57 -8.65 -13.16
C ASP A 155 20.92 -9.11 -11.86
N LEU A 156 19.96 -10.00 -11.99
CA LEU A 156 19.10 -10.48 -10.90
C LEU A 156 19.30 -11.97 -10.69
N LEU A 157 19.61 -12.35 -9.47
CA LEU A 157 19.66 -13.72 -9.00
C LEU A 157 18.36 -14.10 -8.33
N ILE A 158 17.87 -15.31 -8.62
CA ILE A 158 16.58 -15.81 -8.14
C ILE A 158 16.83 -17.15 -7.47
N ARG A 159 16.38 -17.30 -6.22
CA ARG A 159 16.44 -18.54 -5.48
C ARG A 159 15.03 -18.95 -5.05
N ILE A 160 14.63 -20.16 -5.41
CA ILE A 160 13.34 -20.75 -5.01
C ILE A 160 13.64 -21.98 -4.18
N THR A 161 13.22 -21.98 -2.92
CA THR A 161 13.34 -23.12 -2.01
C THR A 161 11.95 -23.65 -1.69
N VAL A 162 11.73 -24.93 -1.95
CA VAL A 162 10.46 -25.60 -1.65
C VAL A 162 10.66 -26.67 -0.60
N SER A 163 9.90 -26.59 0.48
CA SER A 163 9.95 -27.56 1.58
C SER A 163 8.63 -28.32 1.66
N ASN A 164 8.67 -29.64 1.69
CA ASN A 164 7.53 -30.47 1.96
C ASN A 164 7.27 -30.52 3.49
N ARG A 165 6.18 -29.93 3.95
CA ARG A 165 5.79 -29.95 5.37
C ARG A 165 4.94 -31.15 5.72
N GLY A 166 4.42 -31.86 4.71
CA GLY A 166 3.58 -33.03 4.90
C GLY A 166 4.34 -34.27 5.41
N PRO A 167 3.60 -35.25 5.97
CA PRO A 167 4.15 -36.47 6.53
C PRO A 167 4.57 -37.50 5.46
N GLU A 168 4.22 -37.26 4.21
CA GLU A 168 4.46 -38.17 3.10
C GLU A 168 5.26 -37.49 1.97
N LYS A 169 5.89 -38.32 1.15
CA LYS A 169 6.51 -37.88 -0.10
C LYS A 169 5.47 -37.29 -1.03
N ALA A 170 5.73 -36.12 -1.59
CA ALA A 170 4.79 -35.38 -2.42
C ALA A 170 5.42 -34.91 -3.73
N THR A 171 4.65 -34.98 -4.81
CA THR A 171 5.05 -34.51 -6.14
C THR A 171 4.75 -33.02 -6.26
N LEU A 172 5.71 -32.30 -6.88
CA LEU A 172 5.51 -30.90 -7.25
C LEU A 172 6.18 -30.61 -8.58
N HIS A 173 5.46 -29.89 -9.44
CA HIS A 173 6.00 -29.29 -10.65
C HIS A 173 6.24 -27.81 -10.39
N LEU A 174 7.48 -27.38 -10.68
CA LEU A 174 7.92 -25.99 -10.56
C LEU A 174 8.12 -25.43 -11.96
N LEU A 175 7.51 -24.27 -12.23
CA LEU A 175 7.60 -23.59 -13.53
C LEU A 175 8.00 -22.13 -13.34
N PRO A 176 9.24 -21.81 -13.00
CA PRO A 176 9.74 -20.44 -13.12
C PRO A 176 9.51 -19.93 -14.54
N THR A 177 8.71 -18.87 -14.67
CA THR A 177 8.17 -18.42 -15.95
C THR A 177 8.65 -17.01 -16.26
N LEU A 178 9.16 -16.81 -17.49
CA LEU A 178 9.55 -15.52 -18.05
C LEU A 178 8.63 -15.19 -19.22
N TRP A 179 8.11 -13.97 -19.28
CA TRP A 179 7.26 -13.57 -20.39
C TRP A 179 7.28 -12.06 -20.62
N TYR A 180 6.81 -11.64 -21.80
CA TYR A 180 6.58 -10.26 -22.13
C TYR A 180 5.12 -9.88 -22.00
N ARG A 181 4.82 -8.72 -21.39
CA ARG A 181 3.46 -8.14 -21.41
C ARG A 181 3.04 -7.92 -22.85
N ASN A 182 1.82 -8.34 -23.16
CA ASN A 182 1.31 -8.23 -24.53
C ASN A 182 0.90 -6.77 -24.82
N THR A 183 1.69 -6.10 -25.66
CA THR A 183 1.40 -4.76 -26.19
C THR A 183 1.30 -4.76 -27.71
N TRP A 184 1.60 -5.89 -28.38
CA TRP A 184 1.68 -6.00 -29.84
C TRP A 184 0.34 -6.36 -30.50
N SER A 185 -0.59 -6.99 -29.77
CA SER A 185 -1.87 -7.46 -30.32
C SER A 185 -2.99 -6.41 -30.25
N TRP A 186 -2.68 -5.18 -29.84
CA TRP A 186 -3.68 -4.13 -29.67
C TRP A 186 -3.75 -3.15 -30.85
N GLY A 187 -2.74 -3.18 -31.74
CA GLY A 187 -2.71 -2.34 -32.95
C GLY A 187 -2.37 -0.85 -32.68
N CYS A 188 -2.06 -0.50 -31.47
CA CYS A 188 -1.62 0.88 -31.13
C CYS A 188 -0.20 1.15 -31.61
N LYS A 189 0.12 2.45 -31.87
CA LYS A 189 1.43 2.88 -32.42
C LYS A 189 2.11 3.96 -31.58
N HIS A 190 1.53 4.31 -30.43
CA HIS A 190 2.09 5.29 -29.52
C HIS A 190 3.12 4.67 -28.55
N GLU A 191 3.75 5.48 -27.74
CA GLU A 191 4.68 5.02 -26.70
C GLU A 191 3.97 4.03 -25.75
N GLY A 192 4.65 2.93 -25.42
CA GLY A 192 4.07 1.82 -24.65
C GLY A 192 3.55 0.66 -25.50
N CYS A 193 3.42 0.85 -26.81
CA CYS A 193 3.06 -0.20 -27.76
C CYS A 193 4.28 -0.61 -28.55
N TRP A 194 4.81 -1.80 -28.30
CA TRP A 194 6.03 -2.30 -28.94
C TRP A 194 5.74 -3.45 -29.90
N PRO A 195 6.60 -3.63 -30.93
CA PRO A 195 6.54 -4.82 -31.78
C PRO A 195 6.68 -6.10 -30.95
N LYS A 196 6.11 -7.20 -31.45
CA LYS A 196 6.14 -8.51 -30.79
C LYS A 196 7.57 -8.93 -30.45
N PRO A 197 7.92 -9.09 -29.18
CA PRO A 197 9.24 -9.51 -28.72
C PRO A 197 9.40 -11.03 -28.86
N ARG A 198 10.58 -11.56 -28.53
CA ARG A 198 10.84 -12.98 -28.70
C ARG A 198 11.73 -13.54 -27.60
N ILE A 199 11.34 -14.70 -27.06
CA ILE A 199 12.14 -15.56 -26.20
C ILE A 199 12.50 -16.82 -27.00
N THR A 200 13.76 -17.23 -26.99
CA THR A 200 14.27 -18.40 -27.68
C THR A 200 15.18 -19.20 -26.77
N GLN A 201 15.20 -20.53 -26.91
CA GLN A 201 16.20 -21.34 -26.26
C GLN A 201 17.57 -21.06 -26.87
N ALA A 202 18.55 -20.73 -26.03
CA ALA A 202 19.94 -20.50 -26.45
C ALA A 202 20.75 -21.82 -26.38
N ASP A 203 20.62 -22.55 -25.26
CA ASP A 203 21.21 -23.84 -24.99
C ASP A 203 20.35 -24.67 -24.03
N GLU A 204 20.87 -25.76 -23.47
CA GLU A 204 20.11 -26.63 -22.54
C GLU A 204 19.74 -25.92 -21.24
N HIS A 205 20.51 -24.90 -20.83
CA HIS A 205 20.41 -24.24 -19.53
C HIS A 205 19.89 -22.81 -19.64
N SER A 206 19.74 -22.25 -20.85
CA SER A 206 19.48 -20.82 -20.98
C SER A 206 18.50 -20.44 -22.08
N LEU A 207 17.85 -19.30 -21.86
CA LEU A 207 17.01 -18.61 -22.82
C LEU A 207 17.61 -17.25 -23.15
N THR A 208 17.38 -16.78 -24.39
CA THR A 208 17.59 -15.41 -24.79
C THR A 208 16.26 -14.71 -25.04
N ALA A 209 16.07 -13.58 -24.37
CA ALA A 209 14.87 -12.76 -24.45
C ALA A 209 15.22 -11.42 -25.11
N ASN A 210 14.60 -11.09 -26.26
CA ASN A 210 14.88 -9.90 -27.04
C ASN A 210 13.65 -8.96 -27.10
N HIS A 211 13.89 -7.70 -26.77
CA HIS A 211 12.86 -6.65 -26.82
C HIS A 211 13.45 -5.37 -27.41
N VAL A 212 12.66 -4.63 -28.20
CA VAL A 212 13.15 -3.45 -28.94
C VAL A 212 13.72 -2.35 -28.04
N THR A 213 13.20 -2.17 -26.83
CA THR A 213 13.64 -1.12 -25.89
C THR A 213 14.46 -1.65 -24.71
N LEU A 214 14.32 -2.91 -24.32
CA LEU A 214 15.12 -3.53 -23.26
C LEU A 214 16.43 -4.11 -23.76
N GLY A 215 16.56 -4.33 -25.09
CA GLY A 215 17.68 -5.06 -25.65
C GLY A 215 17.57 -6.57 -25.41
N ARG A 216 18.70 -7.20 -25.20
CA ARG A 216 18.82 -8.64 -24.99
C ARG A 216 19.07 -8.98 -23.53
N PHE A 217 18.28 -9.91 -23.01
CA PHE A 217 18.45 -10.52 -21.70
C PHE A 217 18.67 -12.03 -21.83
N HIS A 218 19.37 -12.60 -20.86
CA HIS A 218 19.59 -14.03 -20.71
C HIS A 218 18.92 -14.51 -19.42
N PHE A 219 18.17 -15.61 -19.52
CA PHE A 219 17.61 -16.30 -18.36
C PHE A 219 18.24 -17.68 -18.25
N ILE A 220 18.98 -17.87 -17.16
CA ILE A 220 19.80 -19.07 -16.92
C ILE A 220 19.16 -19.82 -15.75
N ALA A 221 18.94 -21.12 -15.93
CA ALA A 221 18.38 -21.99 -14.90
C ALA A 221 19.33 -23.15 -14.60
N SER A 222 19.62 -23.35 -13.29
CA SER A 222 20.53 -24.41 -12.85
C SER A 222 19.85 -25.78 -12.74
N ASP A 223 20.61 -26.79 -12.48
CA ASP A 223 20.15 -28.08 -11.95
C ASP A 223 19.37 -27.92 -10.65
N LEU A 224 18.37 -28.78 -10.43
CA LEU A 224 17.64 -28.89 -9.18
C LEU A 224 18.59 -29.37 -8.07
N MET A 225 18.62 -28.63 -6.96
CA MET A 225 19.47 -28.95 -5.81
C MET A 225 18.65 -29.65 -4.72
N LEU A 226 19.19 -30.71 -4.15
CA LEU A 226 18.66 -31.41 -2.97
C LEU A 226 19.74 -31.40 -1.86
N ALA A 227 19.43 -30.79 -0.70
CA ALA A 227 20.40 -30.62 0.38
C ALA A 227 21.74 -30.03 -0.12
N ASP A 228 21.67 -28.97 -0.93
CA ASP A 228 22.79 -28.25 -1.55
C ASP A 228 23.64 -29.09 -2.51
N LYS A 229 23.14 -30.23 -2.97
CA LYS A 229 23.81 -31.10 -3.96
C LYS A 229 23.00 -31.12 -5.25
N PRO A 230 23.66 -31.03 -6.43
CA PRO A 230 23.00 -31.14 -7.71
C PRO A 230 22.42 -32.54 -7.89
N THR A 231 21.19 -32.62 -8.43
CA THR A 231 20.51 -33.89 -8.66
C THR A 231 20.68 -34.41 -10.08
N GLY A 232 21.28 -33.65 -10.97
CA GLY A 232 21.38 -33.96 -12.41
C GLY A 232 20.04 -33.72 -13.16
N LYS A 233 19.06 -33.07 -12.50
CA LYS A 233 17.77 -32.76 -13.12
C LYS A 233 17.72 -31.31 -13.62
N PHE A 234 17.89 -31.15 -14.91
CA PHE A 234 17.75 -29.86 -15.60
C PHE A 234 16.30 -29.62 -16.04
N PRO A 235 15.93 -28.35 -16.33
CA PRO A 235 14.57 -28.04 -16.74
C PRO A 235 14.24 -28.57 -18.15
N THR A 236 12.99 -28.92 -18.34
CA THR A 236 12.42 -28.99 -19.68
C THR A 236 11.86 -27.62 -20.04
N TRP A 237 12.38 -26.99 -21.10
CA TRP A 237 11.93 -25.69 -21.54
C TRP A 237 10.60 -25.77 -22.29
N LEU A 238 9.58 -25.08 -21.81
CA LEU A 238 8.28 -24.94 -22.40
C LEU A 238 8.13 -23.53 -23.02
N PHE A 239 7.48 -23.47 -24.21
CA PHE A 239 7.27 -22.19 -24.92
C PHE A 239 5.84 -22.03 -25.38
N THR A 240 5.34 -20.80 -25.25
CA THR A 240 4.03 -20.39 -25.79
C THR A 240 4.03 -18.88 -26.06
N GLU A 241 2.88 -18.34 -26.45
CA GLU A 241 2.67 -16.91 -26.61
C GLU A 241 1.85 -16.36 -25.44
N ASN A 242 2.16 -15.14 -24.96
CA ASN A 242 1.30 -14.42 -24.05
C ASN A 242 0.18 -13.72 -24.84
N GLU A 243 -0.68 -14.55 -25.46
CA GLU A 243 -1.81 -14.15 -26.28
C GLU A 243 -3.09 -14.82 -25.79
N THR A 244 -4.22 -14.13 -25.94
CA THR A 244 -5.53 -14.60 -25.49
C THR A 244 -5.94 -15.88 -26.21
N ASN A 245 -6.47 -16.86 -25.46
CA ASN A 245 -7.08 -18.06 -26.00
C ASN A 245 -8.54 -17.76 -26.45
N HIS A 246 -8.67 -17.20 -27.65
CA HIS A 246 -9.98 -16.85 -28.23
C HIS A 246 -10.90 -18.07 -28.44
N THR A 247 -10.32 -19.23 -28.71
CA THR A 247 -11.10 -20.46 -28.89
C THR A 247 -11.80 -20.87 -27.61
N ARG A 248 -11.08 -20.82 -26.46
CA ARG A 248 -11.63 -21.16 -25.16
C ARG A 248 -12.66 -20.14 -24.68
N LEU A 249 -12.36 -18.86 -24.85
CA LEU A 249 -13.16 -17.78 -24.23
C LEU A 249 -14.35 -17.36 -25.09
N PHE A 250 -14.21 -17.40 -26.41
CA PHE A 250 -15.16 -16.77 -27.32
C PHE A 250 -15.62 -17.71 -28.47
N GLY A 251 -15.09 -18.94 -28.54
CA GLY A 251 -15.39 -19.87 -29.66
C GLY A 251 -14.80 -19.46 -31.02
N HIS A 252 -13.87 -18.46 -31.02
CA HIS A 252 -13.22 -18.00 -32.24
C HIS A 252 -11.86 -18.66 -32.43
N GLN A 253 -11.39 -18.76 -33.67
CA GLN A 253 -10.07 -19.32 -33.94
C GLN A 253 -8.95 -18.45 -33.37
N ASN A 254 -7.97 -19.08 -32.71
CA ASN A 254 -6.76 -18.42 -32.24
C ASN A 254 -5.86 -17.98 -33.42
N TYR A 255 -5.16 -16.86 -33.28
CA TYR A 255 -4.16 -16.40 -34.24
C TYR A 255 -2.92 -17.31 -34.25
N SER A 256 -2.62 -17.95 -33.13
CA SER A 256 -1.56 -18.93 -32.93
C SER A 256 -2.14 -20.16 -32.26
N PRO A 257 -1.64 -21.38 -32.54
CA PRO A 257 -2.01 -22.56 -31.77
C PRO A 257 -1.46 -22.50 -30.33
N TYR A 258 -0.51 -21.61 -30.06
CA TYR A 258 0.15 -21.43 -28.78
C TYR A 258 -0.40 -20.15 -28.12
N VAL A 259 -1.02 -20.30 -26.96
CA VAL A 259 -1.74 -19.21 -26.25
C VAL A 259 -1.34 -19.15 -24.78
N LYS A 260 -1.80 -18.13 -24.05
CA LYS A 260 -1.36 -17.84 -22.66
C LYS A 260 -1.45 -19.05 -21.75
N ASP A 261 -2.48 -19.87 -21.84
CA ASP A 261 -2.79 -21.04 -21.01
C ASP A 261 -2.26 -22.39 -21.53
N SER A 262 -1.40 -22.40 -22.53
CA SER A 262 -0.85 -23.63 -23.12
C SER A 262 -0.10 -24.51 -22.11
N PHE A 263 0.54 -23.94 -21.09
CA PHE A 263 1.24 -24.71 -20.06
C PHE A 263 0.27 -25.50 -19.18
N HIS A 264 -0.92 -24.95 -18.95
CA HIS A 264 -2.02 -25.67 -18.29
C HIS A 264 -2.45 -26.90 -19.10
N ASP A 265 -2.69 -26.72 -20.41
CA ASP A 265 -3.09 -27.81 -21.31
C ASP A 265 -1.99 -28.89 -21.41
N TYR A 266 -0.73 -28.49 -21.44
CA TYR A 266 0.41 -29.40 -21.50
C TYR A 266 0.51 -30.27 -20.25
N LEU A 267 0.48 -29.66 -19.05
CA LEU A 267 0.69 -30.36 -17.79
C LEU A 267 -0.54 -31.11 -17.30
N ILE A 268 -1.68 -30.44 -17.25
CA ILE A 268 -2.89 -30.97 -16.61
C ILE A 268 -3.68 -31.85 -17.57
N HIS A 269 -3.78 -31.45 -18.83
CA HIS A 269 -4.53 -32.20 -19.84
C HIS A 269 -3.65 -33.14 -20.67
N GLY A 270 -2.34 -33.16 -20.43
CA GLY A 270 -1.40 -34.03 -21.11
C GLY A 270 -1.31 -33.84 -22.63
N LYS A 271 -1.50 -32.59 -23.11
CA LYS A 271 -1.47 -32.26 -24.56
C LYS A 271 -0.06 -31.80 -24.96
N PRO A 272 0.80 -32.67 -25.52
CA PRO A 272 2.17 -32.28 -25.83
C PRO A 272 2.27 -31.22 -26.92
N ASP A 273 1.31 -31.13 -27.82
CA ASP A 273 1.26 -30.17 -28.91
C ASP A 273 0.76 -28.76 -28.47
N ALA A 274 0.35 -28.60 -27.22
CA ALA A 274 -0.06 -27.30 -26.70
C ALA A 274 1.12 -26.30 -26.61
N VAL A 275 2.36 -26.81 -26.48
CA VAL A 275 3.58 -26.01 -26.38
C VAL A 275 4.38 -26.02 -27.68
N ASN A 276 5.10 -24.91 -27.95
CA ASN A 276 5.82 -24.74 -29.21
C ASN A 276 7.09 -25.59 -29.28
N SER A 277 7.04 -26.66 -30.06
CA SER A 277 8.18 -27.56 -30.29
C SER A 277 9.40 -26.91 -30.99
N LYS A 278 9.20 -25.73 -31.64
CA LYS A 278 10.29 -24.94 -32.27
C LYS A 278 11.05 -24.10 -31.23
N LYS A 279 10.72 -24.23 -29.96
CA LYS A 279 11.44 -23.64 -28.81
C LYS A 279 11.59 -22.12 -28.86
N HIS A 280 10.53 -21.43 -29.17
CA HIS A 280 10.43 -19.99 -29.11
C HIS A 280 8.99 -19.50 -28.82
N GLY A 281 8.85 -18.28 -28.31
CA GLY A 281 7.57 -17.65 -28.05
C GLY A 281 7.77 -16.30 -27.37
N THR A 282 6.71 -15.75 -26.79
CA THR A 282 6.74 -14.57 -25.93
C THR A 282 6.57 -14.92 -24.46
N LYS A 283 6.34 -16.21 -24.14
CA LYS A 283 6.28 -16.77 -22.80
C LYS A 283 7.04 -18.09 -22.78
N ALA A 284 7.91 -18.29 -21.78
CA ALA A 284 8.67 -19.50 -21.61
C ALA A 284 8.80 -19.89 -20.14
N ALA A 285 8.80 -21.18 -19.85
CA ALA A 285 8.96 -21.69 -18.49
C ALA A 285 10.04 -22.75 -18.40
N ALA A 286 10.78 -22.75 -17.29
CA ALA A 286 11.71 -23.82 -16.90
C ALA A 286 10.93 -24.84 -16.06
N HIS A 287 10.50 -25.95 -16.67
CA HIS A 287 9.70 -26.97 -16.00
C HIS A 287 10.57 -28.01 -15.32
N TYR A 288 10.41 -28.13 -13.98
CA TYR A 288 11.02 -29.17 -13.14
C TYR A 288 9.92 -30.03 -12.53
N ALA A 289 9.99 -31.34 -12.70
CA ALA A 289 9.14 -32.29 -11.98
C ALA A 289 9.97 -32.94 -10.86
N CYS A 290 9.53 -32.76 -9.62
CA CYS A 290 10.26 -33.28 -8.45
C CYS A 290 9.32 -34.01 -7.48
N GLU A 291 9.87 -35.00 -6.81
CA GLU A 291 9.29 -35.66 -5.66
C GLU A 291 10.09 -35.24 -4.44
N ILE A 292 9.42 -34.72 -3.41
CA ILE A 292 10.07 -34.17 -2.22
C ILE A 292 9.68 -35.04 -1.03
N GLU A 293 10.68 -35.63 -0.37
CA GLU A 293 10.48 -36.45 0.81
C GLU A 293 9.92 -35.61 2.01
N PRO A 294 9.25 -36.24 3.00
CA PRO A 294 8.76 -35.54 4.20
C PRO A 294 9.87 -34.73 4.88
N GLY A 295 9.63 -33.46 5.17
CA GLY A 295 10.57 -32.56 5.81
C GLY A 295 11.78 -32.16 4.96
N ALA A 296 11.91 -32.68 3.74
CA ALA A 296 13.00 -32.31 2.83
C ALA A 296 12.68 -31.02 2.06
N SER A 297 13.75 -30.42 1.52
CA SER A 297 13.66 -29.22 0.67
C SER A 297 14.45 -29.38 -0.60
N VAL A 298 13.94 -28.79 -1.67
CA VAL A 298 14.64 -28.64 -2.96
C VAL A 298 14.84 -27.16 -3.25
N THR A 299 15.95 -26.82 -3.93
CA THR A 299 16.30 -25.43 -4.26
C THR A 299 16.61 -25.30 -5.74
N LEU A 300 16.08 -24.25 -6.37
CA LEU A 300 16.42 -23.79 -7.70
C LEU A 300 17.23 -22.49 -7.62
N ARG A 301 18.24 -22.37 -8.47
CA ARG A 301 19.06 -21.16 -8.65
C ARG A 301 18.92 -20.69 -10.09
N MET A 302 18.60 -19.42 -10.27
CA MET A 302 18.41 -18.83 -11.59
C MET A 302 19.02 -17.44 -11.64
N ARG A 303 19.32 -16.99 -12.85
CA ARG A 303 19.84 -15.64 -13.09
C ARG A 303 19.17 -15.04 -14.31
N LEU A 304 18.71 -13.81 -14.18
CA LEU A 304 18.19 -12.99 -15.27
C LEU A 304 19.11 -11.78 -15.42
N CYS A 305 19.85 -11.68 -16.53
CA CYS A 305 20.82 -10.61 -16.73
C CYS A 305 20.79 -10.07 -18.16
N SER A 306 21.18 -8.79 -18.30
CA SER A 306 21.39 -8.18 -19.64
C SER A 306 22.56 -8.85 -20.37
N ASP A 307 22.59 -8.68 -21.69
CA ASP A 307 23.69 -9.19 -22.54
C ASP A 307 25.07 -8.64 -22.12
N GLU A 308 25.10 -7.39 -21.62
CA GLU A 308 26.34 -6.73 -21.18
C GLU A 308 26.90 -7.34 -19.86
N GLU A 309 26.02 -7.80 -19.00
CA GLU A 309 26.33 -8.37 -17.68
C GLU A 309 26.37 -9.91 -17.69
N SER A 310 26.22 -10.49 -18.87
CA SER A 310 26.24 -11.95 -19.04
C SER A 310 27.58 -12.55 -18.62
N PRO A 311 27.59 -13.68 -17.87
CA PRO A 311 28.81 -14.38 -17.49
C PRO A 311 29.71 -14.70 -18.68
N TRP A 312 29.16 -14.95 -19.85
CA TRP A 312 29.90 -15.26 -21.07
C TRP A 312 30.72 -14.07 -21.60
N LYS A 313 30.28 -12.82 -21.41
CA LYS A 313 31.05 -11.64 -21.75
C LYS A 313 32.10 -11.28 -20.69
N GLN A 314 31.77 -11.50 -19.42
CA GLN A 314 32.70 -11.23 -18.33
C GLN A 314 33.91 -12.17 -18.35
N SER A 315 33.74 -13.45 -18.72
CA SER A 315 34.86 -14.39 -18.88
C SER A 315 35.78 -14.06 -20.08
N ALA A 316 35.26 -13.36 -21.09
CA ALA A 316 36.05 -12.89 -22.23
C ALA A 316 36.87 -11.60 -21.96
N LEU A 317 36.61 -10.92 -20.83
CA LEU A 317 37.25 -9.65 -20.44
C LEU A 317 38.25 -9.84 -19.29
N MET A 318 38.30 -11.03 -18.64
CA MET A 318 39.34 -11.33 -17.64
C MET A 318 40.65 -11.69 -18.34
N PRO A 319 41.74 -10.96 -18.12
CA PRO A 319 43.04 -11.40 -18.58
C PRO A 319 43.35 -12.76 -17.95
N VAL A 320 43.78 -13.75 -18.76
CA VAL A 320 44.35 -14.99 -18.23
C VAL A 320 45.60 -14.60 -17.47
N GLU A 321 45.55 -14.57 -16.13
CA GLU A 321 46.76 -14.53 -15.31
C GLU A 321 47.55 -15.79 -15.60
N SER A 322 48.56 -15.67 -16.46
CA SER A 322 49.59 -16.69 -16.63
C SER A 322 50.40 -16.73 -15.35
N THR A 323 50.18 -17.76 -14.53
CA THR A 323 51.12 -18.14 -13.47
C THR A 323 52.37 -18.63 -14.12
N SER A 324 53.37 -17.75 -14.33
CA SER A 324 54.75 -18.09 -14.47
C SER A 324 55.49 -17.56 -13.23
N ALA A 325 55.84 -18.43 -12.32
CA ALA A 325 56.91 -18.17 -11.36
C ALA A 325 58.18 -17.96 -12.15
N ASP A 326 58.84 -16.84 -11.98
CA ASP A 326 60.25 -16.67 -11.64
C ASP A 326 60.68 -15.22 -11.83
N GLY A 327 61.26 -14.69 -10.82
CA GLY A 327 62.47 -13.96 -10.54
C GLY A 327 62.77 -12.63 -11.26
N ASN A 328 62.86 -11.57 -10.43
CA ASN A 328 63.87 -10.48 -10.43
C ASN A 328 63.89 -9.42 -11.55
N GLY A 329 63.81 -8.17 -11.09
CA GLY A 329 64.68 -7.12 -11.65
C GLY A 329 64.04 -5.84 -12.12
N PHE A 330 64.07 -4.83 -11.32
CA PHE A 330 64.17 -3.35 -11.49
C PHE A 330 64.10 -2.72 -12.88
N SER A 331 63.41 -1.57 -12.87
CA SER A 331 63.78 -0.25 -13.41
C SER A 331 62.85 0.40 -14.43
N SER A 332 62.26 1.50 -13.94
CA SER A 332 62.01 2.83 -14.56
C SER A 332 61.99 2.99 -16.10
N ASP A 333 61.00 3.63 -16.60
CA ASP A 333 60.93 4.95 -17.17
C ASP A 333 59.88 5.12 -18.31
N ASN A 334 59.26 6.26 -18.28
CA ASN A 334 58.34 6.95 -19.21
C ASN A 334 58.58 6.78 -20.72
N THR A 335 57.51 6.71 -21.54
CA THR A 335 57.07 7.78 -22.44
C THR A 335 56.05 7.28 -23.46
N ALA A 336 55.16 8.19 -23.80
CA ALA A 336 54.04 8.07 -24.75
C ALA A 336 54.41 7.75 -26.20
N LEU A 337 53.54 7.08 -26.94
CA LEU A 337 53.06 7.44 -28.29
C LEU A 337 52.24 6.32 -28.93
N ALA A 338 51.07 6.61 -29.42
CA ALA A 338 50.24 5.80 -30.36
C ALA A 338 50.61 6.14 -31.82
N PRO A 339 49.95 5.60 -32.85
CA PRO A 339 49.61 4.22 -33.19
C PRO A 339 50.11 3.80 -34.60
N LYS A 340 50.01 2.52 -34.99
CA LYS A 340 49.88 2.11 -36.39
C LYS A 340 49.32 0.68 -36.58
N ASN A 341 48.33 0.58 -37.47
CA ASN A 341 47.73 -0.63 -38.01
C ASN A 341 48.68 -1.60 -38.64
N ALA A 342 48.48 -2.90 -38.45
CA ALA A 342 48.67 -3.93 -39.46
C ALA A 342 47.97 -5.22 -39.02
N GLY A 343 47.12 -5.76 -39.88
CA GLY A 343 46.33 -6.98 -39.65
C GLY A 343 47.21 -8.23 -39.83
N VAL A 344 46.84 -9.27 -39.05
CA VAL A 344 47.09 -10.66 -39.41
C VAL A 344 45.98 -11.51 -38.77
N ASN A 345 45.20 -12.18 -39.65
CA ASN A 345 44.29 -13.25 -39.27
C ASN A 345 45.11 -14.43 -38.70
N LYS A 346 44.79 -14.83 -37.48
CA LYS A 346 45.03 -16.18 -36.97
C LYS A 346 43.77 -16.69 -36.28
N ALA A 347 43.25 -17.78 -36.80
CA ALA A 347 42.22 -18.57 -36.22
C ALA A 347 42.64 -18.98 -34.80
N VAL A 348 41.86 -18.50 -33.80
CA VAL A 348 41.97 -18.98 -32.43
C VAL A 348 40.99 -20.15 -32.31
N THR A 349 41.50 -21.33 -32.10
CA THR A 349 40.73 -22.50 -31.72
C THR A 349 40.20 -22.29 -30.30
N ASP A 350 38.90 -22.28 -30.18
CA ASP A 350 38.15 -22.18 -28.92
C ASP A 350 38.49 -23.37 -28.00
N GLY A 351 39.25 -23.12 -26.99
CA GLY A 351 39.32 -23.95 -25.79
C GLY A 351 38.30 -23.43 -24.78
N GLN A 352 37.05 -23.87 -24.84
CA GLN A 352 36.08 -23.63 -23.78
C GLN A 352 36.57 -24.29 -22.48
N PRO A 353 36.56 -23.60 -21.34
CA PRO A 353 36.80 -24.22 -20.05
C PRO A 353 35.72 -25.27 -19.80
N SER A 354 36.05 -26.40 -19.25
CA SER A 354 35.13 -27.51 -18.96
C SER A 354 33.97 -27.00 -18.10
N ALA A 355 32.73 -27.35 -18.48
CA ALA A 355 31.48 -26.95 -17.84
C ALA A 355 31.49 -27.11 -16.31
N ASP A 356 32.21 -28.11 -15.78
CA ASP A 356 32.27 -28.39 -14.33
C ASP A 356 33.04 -27.35 -13.50
N LYS A 357 34.01 -26.62 -14.08
CA LYS A 357 34.75 -25.57 -13.36
C LYS A 357 34.00 -24.23 -13.34
N LEU A 358 33.26 -23.92 -14.39
CA LEU A 358 32.38 -22.75 -14.42
C LEU A 358 31.23 -22.85 -13.39
N THR A 359 30.63 -24.04 -13.26
CA THR A 359 29.48 -24.25 -12.34
C THR A 359 29.87 -24.08 -10.86
N ALA A 360 31.03 -24.47 -10.43
CA ALA A 360 31.48 -24.33 -9.04
C ALA A 360 31.81 -22.86 -8.67
N VAL A 361 32.43 -22.12 -9.59
CA VAL A 361 32.72 -20.68 -9.42
C VAL A 361 31.45 -19.86 -9.45
N GLU A 362 30.51 -20.15 -10.35
CA GLU A 362 29.21 -19.49 -10.43
C GLU A 362 28.35 -19.73 -9.19
N ALA A 363 28.34 -20.95 -8.65
CA ALA A 363 27.66 -21.27 -7.41
C ALA A 363 28.21 -20.47 -6.22
N SER A 364 29.53 -20.31 -6.13
CA SER A 364 30.19 -19.51 -5.09
C SER A 364 29.84 -18.01 -5.21
N ILE A 365 29.78 -17.47 -6.43
CA ILE A 365 29.41 -16.09 -6.71
C ILE A 365 27.93 -15.88 -6.35
N PHE A 366 27.07 -16.80 -6.73
CA PHE A 366 25.64 -16.74 -6.44
C PHE A 366 25.39 -16.64 -4.93
N ASP A 367 25.94 -17.56 -4.14
CA ASP A 367 25.74 -17.58 -2.70
C ASP A 367 26.35 -16.35 -2.01
N ARG A 368 27.50 -15.84 -2.49
CA ARG A 368 28.11 -14.60 -2.01
C ARG A 368 27.20 -13.41 -2.23
N ILE A 369 26.63 -13.22 -3.43
CA ILE A 369 25.73 -12.10 -3.74
C ILE A 369 24.50 -12.14 -2.82
N PHE A 370 23.91 -13.32 -2.61
CA PHE A 370 22.79 -13.45 -1.66
C PHE A 370 23.21 -13.10 -0.23
N ALA A 371 24.39 -13.52 0.22
CA ALA A 371 24.90 -13.17 1.54
C ALA A 371 25.13 -11.65 1.66
N ASP A 372 25.76 -11.04 0.66
CA ASP A 372 26.03 -9.61 0.62
C ASP A 372 24.72 -8.80 0.66
N ARG A 373 23.74 -9.13 -0.21
CA ARG A 373 22.44 -8.43 -0.24
C ARG A 373 21.65 -8.58 1.06
N ARG A 374 21.74 -9.72 1.72
CA ARG A 374 21.10 -9.96 3.01
C ARG A 374 21.77 -9.15 4.12
N THR A 375 23.10 -9.14 4.15
CA THR A 375 23.87 -8.33 5.12
C THR A 375 23.57 -6.84 4.94
N GLU A 376 23.56 -6.34 3.70
CA GLU A 376 23.21 -4.95 3.41
C GLU A 376 21.76 -4.61 3.83
N ALA A 377 20.81 -5.54 3.65
CA ALA A 377 19.44 -5.36 4.14
C ALA A 377 19.40 -5.31 5.67
N ASP A 378 20.16 -6.16 6.36
CA ASP A 378 20.25 -6.17 7.82
C ASP A 378 20.87 -4.87 8.36
N GLU A 379 21.96 -4.39 7.75
CA GLU A 379 22.60 -3.11 8.07
C GLU A 379 21.64 -1.94 7.84
N TYR A 380 20.93 -1.94 6.70
CA TYR A 380 19.95 -0.92 6.38
C TYR A 380 18.85 -0.85 7.44
N TYR A 381 18.28 -1.98 7.83
CA TYR A 381 17.22 -2.00 8.83
C TYR A 381 17.72 -1.72 10.25
N ALA A 382 18.98 -2.01 10.58
CA ALA A 382 19.58 -1.59 11.84
C ALA A 382 19.59 -0.07 12.03
N ASP A 383 19.69 0.70 10.93
CA ASP A 383 19.61 2.17 10.97
C ASP A 383 18.17 2.70 11.03
N HIS A 384 17.18 1.91 10.62
CA HIS A 384 15.79 2.35 10.48
C HIS A 384 14.84 1.81 11.54
N ILE A 385 15.13 0.64 12.10
CA ILE A 385 14.37 0.02 13.19
C ILE A 385 15.16 0.22 14.48
N PRO A 386 14.57 0.83 15.52
CA PRO A 386 15.28 1.08 16.77
C PRO A 386 15.77 -0.23 17.43
N VAL A 387 17.05 -0.26 17.81
CA VAL A 387 17.71 -1.42 18.42
C VAL A 387 17.16 -1.80 19.81
N ASP A 388 16.55 -0.85 20.51
CA ASP A 388 15.96 -1.04 21.84
C ASP A 388 14.58 -1.73 21.79
N LEU A 389 14.03 -1.97 20.61
CA LEU A 389 12.81 -2.76 20.45
C LEU A 389 13.07 -4.24 20.74
N LYS A 390 12.07 -4.92 21.29
CA LYS A 390 12.13 -6.37 21.49
C LYS A 390 12.19 -7.11 20.15
N PRO A 391 12.73 -8.33 20.08
CA PRO A 391 12.81 -9.08 18.84
C PRO A 391 11.49 -9.18 18.08
N ALA A 392 10.37 -9.49 18.76
CA ALA A 392 9.05 -9.57 18.12
C ALA A 392 8.56 -8.20 17.56
N GLU A 393 8.98 -7.07 18.17
CA GLU A 393 8.67 -5.72 17.68
C GLU A 393 9.54 -5.35 16.49
N GLN A 394 10.81 -5.81 16.46
CA GLN A 394 11.71 -5.64 15.31
C GLN A 394 11.23 -6.45 14.10
N ASP A 395 10.82 -7.70 14.32
CA ASP A 395 10.25 -8.57 13.29
C ASP A 395 8.94 -7.99 12.72
N LEU A 396 8.07 -7.47 13.59
CA LEU A 396 6.86 -6.77 13.19
C LEU A 396 7.19 -5.58 12.26
N ALA A 397 8.15 -4.75 12.67
CA ALA A 397 8.54 -3.59 11.86
C ALA A 397 9.11 -4.02 10.50
N ARG A 398 9.97 -5.04 10.46
CA ARG A 398 10.58 -5.53 9.22
C ARG A 398 9.55 -6.10 8.25
N GLN A 399 8.61 -6.92 8.71
CA GLN A 399 7.53 -7.47 7.87
C GLN A 399 6.55 -6.39 7.41
N ALA A 400 6.22 -5.39 8.24
CA ALA A 400 5.40 -4.25 7.83
C ALA A 400 6.07 -3.44 6.72
N TYR A 401 7.38 -3.19 6.81
CA TYR A 401 8.12 -2.54 5.73
C TYR A 401 8.23 -3.42 4.49
N ALA A 402 8.43 -4.73 4.66
CA ALA A 402 8.48 -5.68 3.55
C ALA A 402 7.18 -5.64 2.73
N GLY A 403 6.02 -5.78 3.36
CA GLY A 403 4.73 -5.70 2.69
C GLY A 403 4.54 -4.39 1.94
N LEU A 404 4.87 -3.25 2.59
CA LEU A 404 4.78 -1.93 2.00
C LEU A 404 5.70 -1.76 0.76
N LEU A 405 6.91 -2.32 0.79
CA LEU A 405 7.86 -2.25 -0.33
C LEU A 405 7.51 -3.23 -1.45
N TRP A 406 6.98 -4.42 -1.14
CA TRP A 406 6.44 -5.35 -2.11
C TRP A 406 5.22 -4.80 -2.85
N SER A 407 4.45 -3.92 -2.22
CA SER A 407 3.26 -3.28 -2.81
C SER A 407 3.59 -2.11 -3.76
N LYS A 408 4.86 -1.79 -3.99
CA LYS A 408 5.28 -0.93 -5.11
C LYS A 408 5.00 -1.66 -6.43
N GLN A 409 4.06 -1.15 -7.23
CA GLN A 409 3.54 -1.83 -8.39
C GLN A 409 3.47 -0.91 -9.59
N PHE A 410 3.77 -1.45 -10.79
CA PHE A 410 3.52 -0.76 -12.04
C PHE A 410 2.01 -0.58 -12.22
N TYR A 411 1.61 0.65 -12.54
CA TYR A 411 0.25 1.05 -12.80
C TYR A 411 0.18 1.85 -14.10
N GLU A 412 -0.56 1.32 -15.07
CA GLU A 412 -0.83 2.02 -16.32
C GLU A 412 -2.35 2.17 -16.47
N TYR A 413 -2.80 3.40 -16.66
CA TYR A 413 -4.19 3.71 -16.99
C TYR A 413 -4.25 5.01 -17.77
N ILE A 414 -4.52 4.88 -19.07
CA ILE A 414 -4.71 6.00 -19.98
C ILE A 414 -6.20 6.03 -20.30
N VAL A 415 -6.95 6.90 -19.62
CA VAL A 415 -8.43 6.91 -19.70
C VAL A 415 -8.91 7.13 -21.13
N LYS A 416 -8.23 7.99 -21.91
CA LYS A 416 -8.56 8.19 -23.32
C LYS A 416 -8.53 6.88 -24.10
N ASP A 417 -7.44 6.13 -24.00
CA ASP A 417 -7.28 4.85 -24.71
C ASP A 417 -8.29 3.80 -24.23
N TRP A 418 -8.61 3.80 -22.92
CA TRP A 418 -9.60 2.90 -22.36
C TRP A 418 -11.02 3.21 -22.89
N LEU A 419 -11.38 4.48 -23.09
CA LEU A 419 -12.66 4.91 -23.64
C LEU A 419 -12.77 4.67 -25.14
N GLU A 420 -11.70 4.95 -25.92
CA GLU A 420 -11.68 4.82 -27.37
C GLU A 420 -11.46 3.36 -27.83
N GLY A 421 -10.81 2.52 -27.00
CA GLY A 421 -10.43 1.16 -27.36
C GLY A 421 -9.20 1.11 -28.24
N TYR A 422 -8.97 -0.05 -28.91
CA TYR A 422 -7.77 -0.31 -29.69
C TYR A 422 -8.11 -0.83 -31.10
N PRO A 423 -7.30 -0.46 -32.12
CA PRO A 423 -7.62 -0.76 -33.52
C PRO A 423 -7.79 -2.23 -33.88
N GLU A 424 -7.03 -3.13 -33.22
CA GLU A 424 -7.07 -4.59 -33.47
C GLU A 424 -7.96 -5.35 -32.49
N GLN A 425 -8.73 -4.64 -31.66
CA GLN A 425 -9.62 -5.22 -30.67
C GLN A 425 -11.09 -4.86 -30.95
N PRO A 426 -12.06 -5.60 -30.40
CA PRO A 426 -13.46 -5.20 -30.50
C PRO A 426 -13.66 -3.79 -29.92
N PRO A 427 -14.57 -3.00 -30.50
CA PRO A 427 -14.86 -1.66 -30.00
C PRO A 427 -15.40 -1.74 -28.56
N PRO A 428 -15.09 -0.76 -27.69
CA PRO A 428 -15.66 -0.70 -26.35
C PRO A 428 -17.19 -0.65 -26.39
N PRO A 429 -17.88 -1.10 -25.33
CA PRO A 429 -19.32 -0.90 -25.19
C PRO A 429 -19.70 0.58 -25.28
N ALA A 430 -20.81 0.90 -25.93
CA ALA A 430 -21.25 2.28 -26.15
C ALA A 430 -21.45 3.05 -24.82
N GLU A 431 -21.91 2.36 -23.79
CA GLU A 431 -22.16 2.87 -22.45
C GLU A 431 -20.88 3.36 -21.77
N ARG A 432 -19.70 2.86 -22.15
CA ARG A 432 -18.41 3.27 -21.59
C ARG A 432 -18.12 4.74 -21.84
N VAL A 433 -18.51 5.30 -22.98
CA VAL A 433 -18.24 6.70 -23.32
C VAL A 433 -18.89 7.68 -22.35
N THR A 434 -19.98 7.29 -21.71
CA THR A 434 -20.71 8.09 -20.69
C THR A 434 -20.66 7.45 -19.30
N GLY A 435 -19.91 6.37 -19.16
CA GLY A 435 -19.78 5.59 -17.92
C GLY A 435 -18.72 6.16 -16.97
N ARG A 436 -18.20 5.26 -16.11
CA ARG A 436 -17.17 5.62 -15.11
C ARG A 436 -15.96 6.28 -15.75
N ASN A 437 -15.41 7.27 -15.07
CA ASN A 437 -14.18 7.95 -15.45
C ASN A 437 -14.21 8.67 -16.81
N SER A 438 -15.34 8.78 -17.50
CA SER A 438 -15.45 9.39 -18.82
C SER A 438 -15.11 10.90 -18.84
N ASP A 439 -15.19 11.58 -17.72
CA ASP A 439 -14.81 12.98 -17.52
C ASP A 439 -13.30 13.17 -17.24
N TRP A 440 -12.53 12.07 -17.07
CA TRP A 440 -11.10 12.09 -16.76
C TRP A 440 -10.19 11.75 -17.95
N THR A 441 -10.57 12.17 -19.17
CA THR A 441 -9.89 11.81 -20.43
C THR A 441 -8.42 12.22 -20.52
N PHE A 442 -7.97 13.15 -19.68
CA PHE A 442 -6.57 13.61 -19.62
C PHE A 442 -5.73 12.75 -18.65
N LEU A 443 -6.31 11.83 -17.89
CA LEU A 443 -5.57 10.94 -17.01
C LEU A 443 -4.66 10.02 -17.83
N HIS A 444 -3.35 10.14 -17.59
CA HIS A 444 -2.32 9.37 -18.27
C HIS A 444 -1.31 8.85 -17.27
N ASN A 445 -1.65 7.74 -16.61
CA ASN A 445 -0.78 7.12 -15.63
C ASN A 445 0.04 6.02 -16.27
N ARG A 446 1.35 5.99 -15.98
CA ARG A 446 2.29 4.95 -16.37
C ARG A 446 3.49 5.01 -15.44
N ASP A 447 3.26 4.65 -14.17
CA ASP A 447 4.20 4.89 -13.09
C ASP A 447 4.25 3.69 -12.13
N ILE A 448 5.28 3.67 -11.27
CA ILE A 448 5.30 2.79 -10.11
C ILE A 448 4.59 3.51 -8.96
N ILE A 449 3.58 2.89 -8.41
CA ILE A 449 2.77 3.44 -7.32
C ILE A 449 2.75 2.45 -6.14
N SER A 450 2.75 2.98 -4.92
CA SER A 450 2.50 2.21 -3.71
C SER A 450 1.00 1.89 -3.64
N MET A 451 0.64 0.61 -3.79
CA MET A 451 -0.75 0.15 -3.75
C MET A 451 -1.18 -0.16 -2.32
N PRO A 452 -2.49 -0.05 -2.02
CA PRO A 452 -3.03 -0.48 -0.74
C PRO A 452 -2.74 -1.95 -0.44
N ASP A 453 -3.05 -2.81 -1.40
CA ASP A 453 -2.83 -4.25 -1.39
C ASP A 453 -2.55 -4.71 -2.82
N LYS A 454 -1.89 -5.86 -3.01
CA LYS A 454 -1.56 -6.37 -4.35
C LYS A 454 -2.62 -7.28 -4.94
N TRP A 455 -3.54 -7.78 -4.13
CA TRP A 455 -4.62 -8.63 -4.58
C TRP A 455 -5.98 -7.93 -4.51
N GLU A 456 -6.38 -7.44 -3.32
CA GLU A 456 -7.70 -6.81 -3.12
C GLU A 456 -7.79 -5.44 -3.80
N TYR A 457 -6.74 -4.62 -3.63
CA TYR A 457 -6.66 -3.25 -4.14
C TYR A 457 -5.41 -3.03 -5.00
N PRO A 458 -5.23 -3.79 -6.12
CA PRO A 458 -4.06 -3.64 -6.99
C PRO A 458 -4.20 -2.42 -7.93
N TRP A 459 -4.72 -1.33 -7.43
CA TRP A 459 -5.08 -0.13 -8.17
C TRP A 459 -4.86 1.16 -7.37
N TYR A 460 -5.08 2.28 -8.03
CA TYR A 460 -4.95 3.60 -7.50
C TYR A 460 -5.97 3.89 -6.39
N ALA A 461 -5.51 4.42 -5.23
CA ALA A 461 -6.33 4.88 -4.12
C ALA A 461 -5.63 6.05 -3.41
N ALA A 462 -6.16 7.28 -3.58
CA ALA A 462 -5.46 8.50 -3.21
C ALA A 462 -5.31 8.71 -1.70
N TRP A 463 -6.35 8.49 -0.91
CA TRP A 463 -6.24 8.75 0.53
C TRP A 463 -5.46 7.66 1.25
N ASP A 464 -5.54 6.42 0.80
CA ASP A 464 -4.69 5.31 1.25
C ASP A 464 -3.21 5.66 1.06
N LEU A 465 -2.84 6.10 -0.15
CA LEU A 465 -1.48 6.49 -0.45
C LEU A 465 -0.96 7.56 0.50
N ALA A 466 -1.77 8.54 0.88
CA ALA A 466 -1.34 9.58 1.81
C ALA A 466 -0.88 9.01 3.16
N PHE A 467 -1.50 7.93 3.64
CA PHE A 467 -1.06 7.22 4.84
C PHE A 467 0.17 6.35 4.58
N HIS A 468 0.25 5.67 3.43
CA HIS A 468 1.45 4.91 3.03
C HIS A 468 2.70 5.78 3.05
N LEU A 469 2.59 7.01 2.53
CA LEU A 469 3.71 7.94 2.44
C LEU A 469 4.35 8.23 3.79
N VAL A 470 3.58 8.26 4.88
CA VAL A 470 4.09 8.51 6.23
C VAL A 470 4.87 7.32 6.78
N ALA A 471 4.47 6.09 6.44
CA ALA A 471 5.24 4.89 6.77
C ALA A 471 6.47 4.76 5.86
N LEU A 472 6.31 4.92 4.54
CA LEU A 472 7.39 4.90 3.54
C LEU A 472 8.47 5.95 3.81
N GLY A 473 8.08 7.16 4.23
CA GLY A 473 9.02 8.24 4.53
C GLY A 473 10.05 7.91 5.61
N LYS A 474 9.88 6.81 6.35
CA LYS A 474 10.86 6.31 7.31
C LYS A 474 11.97 5.49 6.64
N VAL A 475 11.64 4.70 5.62
CA VAL A 475 12.58 3.81 4.93
C VAL A 475 12.94 4.27 3.52
N ASP A 476 12.11 5.09 2.86
CA ASP A 476 12.36 5.59 1.51
C ASP A 476 11.70 6.97 1.34
N VAL A 477 12.28 7.97 2.00
CA VAL A 477 11.72 9.34 2.00
C VAL A 477 11.67 9.95 0.61
N GLN A 478 12.65 9.63 -0.26
CA GLN A 478 12.67 10.16 -1.61
C GLN A 478 11.52 9.61 -2.46
N PHE A 479 11.33 8.29 -2.46
CA PHE A 479 10.20 7.68 -3.16
C PHE A 479 8.86 8.20 -2.62
N ALA A 480 8.72 8.34 -1.29
CA ALA A 480 7.51 8.89 -0.69
C ALA A 480 7.23 10.33 -1.14
N MET A 481 8.25 11.18 -1.21
CA MET A 481 8.14 12.55 -1.70
C MET A 481 7.80 12.59 -3.21
N ASP A 482 8.42 11.73 -4.01
CA ASP A 482 8.13 11.61 -5.44
C ASP A 482 6.69 11.17 -5.70
N GLN A 483 6.16 10.22 -4.92
CA GLN A 483 4.75 9.81 -4.97
C GLN A 483 3.80 10.96 -4.60
N ALA A 484 4.11 11.72 -3.54
CA ALA A 484 3.30 12.88 -3.15
C ALA A 484 3.23 13.93 -4.27
N VAL A 485 4.35 14.17 -4.98
CA VAL A 485 4.41 15.09 -6.13
C VAL A 485 3.67 14.49 -7.33
N LEU A 486 3.81 13.18 -7.57
CA LEU A 486 3.21 12.50 -8.72
C LEU A 486 1.69 12.71 -8.75
N PHE A 487 1.02 12.51 -7.62
CA PHE A 487 -0.43 12.68 -7.50
C PHE A 487 -0.92 14.11 -7.74
N LEU A 488 -0.04 15.08 -7.62
CA LEU A 488 -0.33 16.49 -7.87
C LEU A 488 0.04 16.94 -9.29
N ARG A 489 0.47 16.00 -10.16
CA ARG A 489 0.81 16.30 -11.56
C ARG A 489 -0.44 16.54 -12.40
N GLU A 490 -0.27 17.29 -13.49
CA GLU A 490 -1.31 17.70 -14.41
C GLU A 490 -2.00 16.53 -15.12
N TRP A 491 -1.30 15.41 -15.26
CA TRP A 491 -1.85 14.17 -15.85
C TRP A 491 -2.42 13.19 -14.82
N TYR A 492 -2.51 13.61 -13.55
CA TYR A 492 -3.24 12.94 -12.48
C TYR A 492 -4.41 13.80 -11.98
N MET A 493 -4.10 15.03 -11.56
CA MET A 493 -5.08 15.96 -11.01
C MET A 493 -5.97 16.52 -12.12
N HIS A 494 -7.29 16.52 -11.90
CA HIS A 494 -8.24 17.13 -12.83
C HIS A 494 -7.95 18.64 -13.03
N PRO A 495 -8.17 19.23 -14.22
CA PRO A 495 -7.97 20.66 -14.45
C PRO A 495 -8.76 21.59 -13.52
N ASN A 496 -9.89 21.11 -12.93
CA ASN A 496 -10.63 21.86 -11.92
C ASN A 496 -9.98 21.83 -10.52
N GLY A 497 -8.89 21.08 -10.34
CA GLY A 497 -8.16 20.92 -9.08
C GLY A 497 -8.52 19.70 -8.26
N GLN A 498 -9.45 18.86 -8.70
CA GLN A 498 -9.80 17.61 -8.02
C GLN A 498 -8.66 16.57 -8.14
N LEU A 499 -8.30 15.95 -7.02
CA LEU A 499 -7.46 14.74 -7.04
C LEU A 499 -8.33 13.53 -7.37
N PRO A 500 -7.83 12.58 -8.18
CA PRO A 500 -8.57 11.36 -8.46
C PRO A 500 -8.69 10.55 -7.17
N ALA A 501 -9.90 10.05 -6.86
CA ALA A 501 -10.16 9.33 -5.62
C ALA A 501 -9.60 7.90 -5.67
N TYR A 502 -10.17 7.07 -6.52
CA TYR A 502 -9.75 5.70 -6.74
C TYR A 502 -10.19 5.22 -8.15
N GLU A 503 -9.63 4.11 -8.61
CA GLU A 503 -9.75 3.65 -9.99
C GLU A 503 -11.20 3.47 -10.47
N PHE A 504 -12.09 2.96 -9.63
CA PHE A 504 -13.49 2.70 -9.99
C PHE A 504 -14.34 3.97 -10.08
N ALA A 505 -13.95 5.04 -9.40
CA ALA A 505 -14.63 6.33 -9.46
C ALA A 505 -13.63 7.46 -9.20
N LEU A 506 -12.90 7.90 -10.23
CA LEU A 506 -11.89 8.96 -10.12
C LEU A 506 -12.49 10.27 -9.62
N SER A 507 -13.76 10.53 -9.95
CA SER A 507 -14.51 11.74 -9.55
C SER A 507 -15.13 11.68 -8.16
N ASP A 508 -14.97 10.59 -7.42
CA ASP A 508 -15.46 10.47 -6.05
C ASP A 508 -14.66 11.35 -5.08
N VAL A 509 -15.08 11.43 -3.84
CA VAL A 509 -14.52 12.34 -2.84
C VAL A 509 -13.98 11.57 -1.65
N ASN A 510 -12.65 11.59 -1.52
CA ASN A 510 -11.94 11.08 -0.34
C ASN A 510 -11.53 12.21 0.61
N PRO A 511 -11.22 11.94 1.89
CA PRO A 511 -10.70 12.93 2.81
C PRO A 511 -9.43 13.62 2.25
N PRO A 512 -9.29 14.96 2.40
CA PRO A 512 -8.15 15.69 1.85
C PRO A 512 -6.90 15.56 2.72
N VAL A 513 -6.45 14.33 2.95
CA VAL A 513 -5.28 14.03 3.82
C VAL A 513 -3.93 14.24 3.12
N HIS A 514 -3.91 14.56 1.85
CA HIS A 514 -2.68 14.76 1.07
C HIS A 514 -1.80 15.88 1.66
N ALA A 515 -2.41 17.01 2.06
CA ALA A 515 -1.69 18.10 2.67
C ALA A 515 -1.02 17.70 4.00
N TRP A 516 -1.69 16.87 4.80
CA TRP A 516 -1.11 16.29 6.02
C TRP A 516 0.10 15.41 5.70
N ALA A 517 0.00 14.52 4.71
CA ALA A 517 1.09 13.65 4.29
C ALA A 517 2.30 14.46 3.78
N VAL A 518 2.08 15.46 2.91
CA VAL A 518 3.13 16.37 2.42
C VAL A 518 3.82 17.08 3.58
N TRP A 519 3.06 17.60 4.54
CA TRP A 519 3.63 18.26 5.72
C TRP A 519 4.45 17.31 6.59
N ARG A 520 4.01 16.05 6.73
CA ARG A 520 4.76 15.03 7.46
C ARG A 520 6.05 14.65 6.74
N LEU A 521 6.01 14.41 5.44
CA LEU A 521 7.18 14.11 4.61
C LEU A 521 8.20 15.25 4.64
N TYR A 522 7.74 16.50 4.50
CA TYR A 522 8.62 17.66 4.63
C TYR A 522 9.37 17.67 5.96
N LYS A 523 8.69 17.34 7.06
CA LYS A 523 9.34 17.24 8.37
C LYS A 523 10.32 16.06 8.49
N MET A 524 10.14 15.02 7.70
CA MET A 524 10.98 13.82 7.67
C MET A 524 12.16 13.96 6.72
N SER A 525 12.12 14.88 5.75
CA SER A 525 13.17 15.06 4.74
C SER A 525 14.52 15.55 5.31
N GLY A 526 14.56 15.94 6.57
CA GLY A 526 15.80 16.35 7.24
C GLY A 526 15.60 17.14 8.53
N PRO A 527 16.69 17.54 9.20
CA PRO A 527 16.67 18.43 10.37
C PRO A 527 16.04 19.79 10.04
N LYS A 528 15.44 20.48 11.02
CA LYS A 528 14.60 21.70 10.86
C LYS A 528 15.15 22.75 9.86
N ARG A 529 16.47 22.88 9.69
CA ARG A 529 17.10 23.87 8.77
C ARG A 529 17.59 23.27 7.45
N GLN A 530 17.45 21.97 7.26
CA GLN A 530 17.96 21.23 6.09
C GLN A 530 16.84 20.46 5.36
N ARG A 531 15.58 20.77 5.67
CA ARG A 531 14.42 20.15 5.02
C ARG A 531 14.28 20.58 3.57
N ASP A 532 13.70 19.73 2.74
CA ASP A 532 13.50 19.99 1.32
C ASP A 532 12.38 21.03 1.09
N ARG A 533 12.76 22.31 1.06
CA ARG A 533 11.82 23.42 0.83
C ARG A 533 11.29 23.47 -0.59
N LEU A 534 12.07 22.98 -1.57
CA LEU A 534 11.61 22.92 -2.95
C LEU A 534 10.45 21.92 -3.08
N PHE A 535 10.57 20.75 -2.44
CA PHE A 535 9.46 19.79 -2.34
C PHE A 535 8.21 20.44 -1.72
N LEU A 536 8.38 21.14 -0.57
CA LEU A 536 7.27 21.80 0.10
C LEU A 536 6.60 22.85 -0.81
N ALA A 537 7.36 23.70 -1.47
CA ALA A 537 6.84 24.75 -2.34
C ALA A 537 6.11 24.16 -3.57
N ARG A 538 6.68 23.12 -4.20
CA ARG A 538 6.05 22.42 -5.33
C ARG A 538 4.69 21.83 -4.96
N CYS A 539 4.62 21.13 -3.82
CA CYS A 539 3.36 20.55 -3.33
C CYS A 539 2.36 21.64 -2.92
N PHE A 540 2.81 22.68 -2.23
CA PHE A 540 1.95 23.76 -1.76
C PHE A 540 1.21 24.46 -2.91
N GLN A 541 1.90 24.80 -3.99
CA GLN A 541 1.29 25.45 -5.17
C GLN A 541 0.19 24.59 -5.79
N LYS A 542 0.40 23.30 -5.90
CA LYS A 542 -0.58 22.35 -6.44
C LYS A 542 -1.75 22.12 -5.47
N LEU A 543 -1.46 21.97 -4.19
CA LEU A 543 -2.47 21.83 -3.15
C LEU A 543 -3.37 23.08 -3.02
N LEU A 544 -2.86 24.26 -3.37
CA LEU A 544 -3.66 25.49 -3.41
C LEU A 544 -4.79 25.39 -4.45
N ILE A 545 -4.52 24.75 -5.61
CA ILE A 545 -5.53 24.50 -6.65
C ILE A 545 -6.57 23.51 -6.13
N ASN A 546 -6.11 22.42 -5.52
CA ASN A 546 -6.99 21.42 -4.91
C ASN A 546 -7.84 22.01 -3.78
N PHE A 547 -7.25 22.85 -2.93
CA PHE A 547 -7.98 23.55 -1.87
C PHE A 547 -9.10 24.41 -2.43
N THR A 548 -8.86 25.10 -3.55
CA THR A 548 -9.88 25.93 -4.20
C THR A 548 -11.04 25.07 -4.71
N TRP A 549 -10.77 23.90 -5.27
CA TRP A 549 -11.81 22.94 -5.65
C TRP A 549 -12.66 22.52 -4.44
N TRP A 550 -12.02 22.20 -3.30
CA TRP A 550 -12.71 21.84 -2.06
C TRP A 550 -13.59 22.98 -1.54
N VAL A 551 -13.10 24.22 -1.52
CA VAL A 551 -13.88 25.39 -1.05
C VAL A 551 -15.16 25.59 -1.86
N ASN A 552 -15.17 25.21 -3.15
CA ASN A 552 -16.35 25.26 -4.00
C ASN A 552 -17.40 24.19 -3.67
N ARG A 553 -17.07 23.20 -2.84
CA ARG A 553 -17.99 22.15 -2.35
C ARG A 553 -18.65 22.52 -1.02
N LYS A 554 -18.83 23.80 -0.74
CA LYS A 554 -19.64 24.28 0.39
C LYS A 554 -21.09 23.83 0.23
N ASP A 555 -21.85 23.93 1.31
CA ASP A 555 -23.30 23.85 1.19
C ASP A 555 -23.82 24.91 0.18
N TYR A 556 -24.99 24.70 -0.35
CA TYR A 556 -25.54 25.63 -1.36
C TYR A 556 -25.81 27.04 -0.81
N THR A 557 -25.81 27.22 0.51
CA THR A 557 -25.96 28.53 1.19
C THR A 557 -24.64 29.26 1.34
N GLY A 558 -23.50 28.58 1.08
CA GLY A 558 -22.17 29.14 1.20
C GLY A 558 -21.72 29.43 2.64
N ARG A 559 -22.23 28.67 3.62
CA ARG A 559 -22.02 28.92 5.07
C ARG A 559 -20.81 28.22 5.65
N ASN A 560 -19.91 27.62 4.83
CA ASN A 560 -18.70 26.90 5.20
C ASN A 560 -18.93 25.60 5.97
N LEU A 561 -20.09 24.98 5.80
CA LEU A 561 -20.36 23.59 6.16
C LEU A 561 -20.25 22.74 4.89
N PHE A 562 -19.47 21.69 4.94
CA PHE A 562 -19.16 20.89 3.77
C PHE A 562 -19.99 19.62 3.74
N SER A 563 -20.54 19.32 2.58
CA SER A 563 -21.20 18.06 2.26
C SER A 563 -20.34 17.39 1.17
N GLY A 564 -19.34 16.64 1.61
CA GLY A 564 -18.34 16.09 0.70
C GLY A 564 -18.79 14.85 -0.08
N GLY A 565 -19.92 14.25 0.28
CA GLY A 565 -20.32 12.95 -0.24
C GLY A 565 -19.67 11.81 0.55
N PHE A 566 -19.13 10.80 -0.15
CA PHE A 566 -18.64 9.57 0.45
C PHE A 566 -17.54 9.73 1.53
N LEU A 567 -16.44 10.41 1.27
CA LEU A 567 -15.33 10.67 2.21
C LEU A 567 -14.59 9.42 2.76
N GLY A 568 -14.54 8.31 2.03
CA GLY A 568 -13.70 7.16 2.33
C GLY A 568 -14.10 6.30 3.53
N MET A 569 -15.20 6.60 4.23
CA MET A 569 -15.73 5.80 5.34
C MET A 569 -17.06 5.18 4.93
N ASP A 570 -17.03 4.06 4.27
CA ASP A 570 -18.10 3.47 3.46
C ASP A 570 -19.49 3.53 4.12
N ASN A 571 -19.77 2.67 5.06
CA ASN A 571 -21.09 2.54 5.69
C ASN A 571 -21.24 3.31 7.00
N ILE A 572 -20.38 4.31 7.30
CA ILE A 572 -20.35 5.07 8.56
C ILE A 572 -21.63 5.90 8.77
N GLY A 573 -22.34 6.27 7.70
CA GLY A 573 -23.54 7.11 7.76
C GLY A 573 -24.82 6.31 7.99
N LEU A 574 -25.86 7.00 8.47
CA LEU A 574 -27.22 6.47 8.45
C LEU A 574 -27.76 6.29 7.02
N PHE A 575 -27.32 7.18 6.12
CA PHE A 575 -27.65 7.16 4.70
C PHE A 575 -26.41 6.73 3.91
N ASP A 576 -26.64 6.10 2.77
CA ASP A 576 -25.59 5.87 1.80
C ASP A 576 -25.07 7.21 1.26
N ARG A 577 -23.86 7.59 1.62
CA ARG A 577 -23.24 8.87 1.27
C ARG A 577 -22.85 8.98 -0.21
N SER A 578 -22.80 7.85 -0.93
CA SER A 578 -22.54 7.83 -2.37
C SER A 578 -23.78 8.16 -3.19
N GLN A 579 -24.97 8.06 -2.58
CA GLN A 579 -26.23 8.29 -3.25
C GLN A 579 -26.75 9.72 -3.02
N PRO A 580 -27.37 10.35 -4.01
CA PRO A 580 -28.02 11.64 -3.84
C PRO A 580 -29.20 11.53 -2.86
N LEU A 581 -29.27 12.45 -1.92
CA LEU A 581 -30.45 12.56 -1.03
C LEU A 581 -31.66 13.07 -1.78
N PRO A 582 -32.87 12.81 -1.26
CA PRO A 582 -34.10 13.35 -1.83
C PRO A 582 -34.08 14.87 -1.99
N PRO A 583 -34.73 15.45 -3.02
CA PRO A 583 -34.77 16.89 -3.24
C PRO A 583 -35.22 17.67 -2.00
N GLY A 584 -34.45 18.70 -1.62
CA GLY A 584 -34.74 19.55 -0.44
C GLY A 584 -34.22 19.02 0.89
N VAL A 585 -33.55 17.85 0.90
CA VAL A 585 -32.83 17.33 2.06
C VAL A 585 -31.32 17.60 1.88
N LEU A 586 -30.70 18.21 2.88
CA LEU A 586 -29.26 18.43 2.91
C LEU A 586 -28.66 17.66 4.10
N LEU A 587 -27.60 16.96 3.83
CA LEU A 587 -26.74 16.37 4.87
C LEU A 587 -25.56 17.32 5.12
N LEU A 588 -25.46 17.80 6.35
CA LEU A 588 -24.33 18.59 6.84
C LEU A 588 -23.38 17.63 7.57
N GLN A 589 -22.19 17.45 7.03
CA GLN A 589 -21.25 16.43 7.51
C GLN A 589 -20.25 17.02 8.50
N ALA A 590 -20.17 16.44 9.70
CA ALA A 590 -19.23 16.86 10.74
C ALA A 590 -17.79 16.48 10.35
N ASP A 591 -17.57 15.30 9.79
CA ASP A 591 -16.27 14.87 9.30
C ASP A 591 -15.81 15.66 8.07
N GLY A 592 -16.64 15.82 7.06
CA GLY A 592 -16.31 16.58 5.85
C GLY A 592 -15.91 18.03 6.17
N THR A 593 -16.64 18.66 7.11
CA THR A 593 -16.35 20.02 7.57
C THR A 593 -15.04 20.07 8.39
N ALA A 594 -14.82 19.09 9.26
CA ALA A 594 -13.61 19.01 10.07
C ALA A 594 -12.35 18.69 9.24
N TRP A 595 -12.47 17.82 8.23
CA TRP A 595 -11.40 17.57 7.27
C TRP A 595 -10.96 18.84 6.53
N MET A 596 -11.91 19.69 6.14
CA MET A 596 -11.58 20.96 5.52
C MET A 596 -10.92 21.94 6.48
N ALA A 597 -11.33 21.98 7.74
CA ALA A 597 -10.64 22.77 8.77
C ALA A 597 -9.20 22.27 8.97
N SER A 598 -8.99 20.96 9.04
CA SER A 598 -7.65 20.36 9.13
C SER A 598 -6.82 20.71 7.90
N TYR A 599 -7.39 20.68 6.70
CA TYR A 599 -6.72 21.09 5.46
C TYR A 599 -6.26 22.54 5.52
N CYS A 600 -7.14 23.47 5.99
CA CYS A 600 -6.75 24.88 6.21
C CYS A 600 -5.54 24.99 7.12
N LEU A 601 -5.50 24.25 8.23
CA LEU A 601 -4.38 24.30 9.19
C LEU A 601 -3.09 23.71 8.63
N MET A 602 -3.16 22.67 7.80
CA MET A 602 -1.97 22.13 7.13
C MET A 602 -1.44 23.13 6.10
N MET A 603 -2.30 23.73 5.28
CA MET A 603 -1.91 24.77 4.33
C MET A 603 -1.37 26.03 5.03
N LEU A 604 -1.97 26.43 6.13
CA LEU A 604 -1.47 27.51 6.98
C LEU A 604 -0.04 27.21 7.48
N SER A 605 0.18 26.01 8.01
CA SER A 605 1.49 25.58 8.51
C SER A 605 2.56 25.59 7.41
N MET A 606 2.22 25.12 6.19
CA MET A 606 3.13 25.17 5.05
C MET A 606 3.39 26.59 4.56
N ALA A 607 2.35 27.44 4.51
CA ALA A 607 2.50 28.84 4.10
C ALA A 607 3.41 29.60 5.07
N MET A 608 3.23 29.43 6.39
CA MET A 608 4.09 30.04 7.40
C MET A 608 5.55 29.58 7.30
N GLU A 609 5.78 28.31 7.01
CA GLU A 609 7.14 27.78 6.82
C GLU A 609 7.79 28.39 5.57
N LEU A 610 7.05 28.49 4.46
CA LEU A 610 7.54 29.10 3.21
C LEU A 610 7.74 30.62 3.34
N ALA A 611 6.91 31.30 4.15
CA ALA A 611 6.99 32.74 4.41
C ALA A 611 8.29 33.17 5.12
N ASN A 612 9.02 32.25 5.74
CA ASN A 612 10.34 32.55 6.30
C ASN A 612 11.36 33.04 5.24
N ASP A 613 11.20 32.64 3.97
CA ASP A 613 12.10 33.03 2.88
C ASP A 613 11.43 33.94 1.85
N ASP A 614 10.08 33.87 1.71
CA ASP A 614 9.33 34.66 0.74
C ASP A 614 8.06 35.24 1.42
N PRO A 615 8.05 36.56 1.68
CA PRO A 615 6.93 37.25 2.36
C PRO A 615 5.58 37.13 1.62
N ALA A 616 5.55 36.80 0.32
CA ALA A 616 4.32 36.61 -0.43
C ALA A 616 3.43 35.49 0.19
N TYR A 617 4.04 34.53 0.87
CA TYR A 617 3.30 33.49 1.57
C TYR A 617 2.59 33.95 2.86
N GLU A 618 2.93 35.14 3.42
CA GLU A 618 2.18 35.68 4.59
C GLU A 618 0.73 36.02 4.21
N ASP A 619 0.50 36.54 3.00
CA ASP A 619 -0.87 36.85 2.53
C ASP A 619 -1.68 35.59 2.36
N VAL A 620 -1.05 34.53 1.84
CA VAL A 620 -1.71 33.23 1.68
C VAL A 620 -1.97 32.57 3.04
N ALA A 621 -1.06 32.68 3.99
CA ALA A 621 -1.28 32.23 5.37
C ALA A 621 -2.50 32.90 6.00
N SER A 622 -2.64 34.22 5.80
CA SER A 622 -3.81 34.97 6.27
C SER A 622 -5.12 34.44 5.68
N LYS A 623 -5.13 34.08 4.40
CA LYS A 623 -6.31 33.47 3.73
C LYS A 623 -6.71 32.13 4.39
N PHE A 624 -5.76 31.25 4.67
CA PHE A 624 -6.08 29.97 5.31
C PHE A 624 -6.56 30.13 6.74
N PHE A 625 -5.99 31.10 7.48
CA PHE A 625 -6.45 31.45 8.81
C PHE A 625 -7.94 31.92 8.77
N GLU A 626 -8.29 32.83 7.87
CA GLU A 626 -9.66 33.34 7.73
C GLU A 626 -10.66 32.24 7.33
N HIS A 627 -10.29 31.35 6.39
CA HIS A 627 -11.11 30.20 6.03
C HIS A 627 -11.31 29.24 7.22
N PHE A 628 -10.25 28.95 7.95
CA PHE A 628 -10.32 28.11 9.14
C PHE A 628 -11.32 28.67 10.15
N ILE A 629 -11.20 29.95 10.48
CA ILE A 629 -12.09 30.58 11.48
C ILE A 629 -13.56 30.59 10.99
N ALA A 630 -13.80 30.82 9.70
CA ALA A 630 -15.14 30.75 9.13
C ALA A 630 -15.76 29.35 9.23
N ILE A 631 -14.95 28.30 9.02
CA ILE A 631 -15.40 26.91 9.18
C ILE A 631 -15.67 26.60 10.66
N VAL A 632 -14.80 27.02 11.57
CA VAL A 632 -14.97 26.80 13.02
C VAL A 632 -16.25 27.46 13.52
N ASP A 633 -16.52 28.70 13.09
CA ASP A 633 -17.78 29.39 13.47
C ASP A 633 -19.00 28.66 12.92
N ALA A 634 -18.99 28.27 11.64
CA ALA A 634 -20.09 27.53 11.04
C ALA A 634 -20.38 26.21 11.77
N MET A 635 -19.32 25.45 12.08
CA MET A 635 -19.43 24.16 12.74
C MET A 635 -19.95 24.26 14.18
N ASN A 636 -19.71 25.39 14.85
CA ASN A 636 -20.10 25.59 16.24
C ASN A 636 -21.40 26.40 16.44
N THR A 637 -21.90 27.14 15.42
CA THR A 637 -22.99 28.11 15.61
C THR A 637 -24.13 27.97 14.60
N PHE A 638 -23.93 27.31 13.48
CA PHE A 638 -25.00 27.21 12.45
C PHE A 638 -26.32 26.66 13.04
N GLY A 639 -27.45 27.26 12.69
CA GLY A 639 -28.74 26.84 13.20
C GLY A 639 -28.94 27.01 14.71
N GLY A 640 -28.01 27.72 15.40
CA GLY A 640 -28.01 27.96 16.84
C GLY A 640 -26.99 27.15 17.63
N THR A 641 -26.68 25.94 17.22
CA THR A 641 -25.75 25.01 17.91
C THR A 641 -24.65 24.43 16.99
N GLY A 642 -24.72 24.70 15.71
CA GLY A 642 -23.82 24.09 14.72
C GLY A 642 -24.05 22.57 14.61
N LEU A 643 -22.96 21.84 14.46
CA LEU A 643 -22.96 20.36 14.47
C LEU A 643 -22.65 19.78 15.88
N TRP A 644 -22.54 20.65 16.88
CA TRP A 644 -22.35 20.27 18.27
C TRP A 644 -23.68 20.07 18.99
N ASP A 645 -23.87 18.91 19.59
CA ASP A 645 -25.04 18.66 20.47
C ASP A 645 -24.68 18.99 21.92
N GLU A 646 -25.31 20.05 22.48
CA GLU A 646 -24.97 20.52 23.82
C GLU A 646 -25.43 19.55 24.91
N GLN A 647 -26.50 18.81 24.66
CA GLN A 647 -27.02 17.84 25.61
C GLN A 647 -26.08 16.64 25.75
N ASP A 648 -25.71 16.01 24.60
CA ASP A 648 -24.82 14.87 24.59
C ASP A 648 -23.35 15.25 24.78
N GLY A 649 -22.94 16.45 24.35
CA GLY A 649 -21.54 16.85 24.37
C GLY A 649 -20.71 16.14 23.33
N PHE A 650 -21.24 16.02 22.12
CA PHE A 650 -20.61 15.35 21.00
C PHE A 650 -20.94 16.03 19.66
N TYR A 651 -20.10 15.83 18.62
CA TYR A 651 -20.37 16.31 17.27
C TYR A 651 -21.14 15.26 16.46
N TYR A 652 -22.14 15.73 15.71
CA TYR A 652 -22.99 14.89 14.86
C TYR A 652 -23.17 15.47 13.48
N ASP A 653 -23.36 14.62 12.51
CA ASP A 653 -23.98 15.02 11.25
C ASP A 653 -25.38 15.57 11.52
N ALA A 654 -25.85 16.45 10.63
CA ALA A 654 -27.19 16.99 10.74
C ALA A 654 -27.90 17.00 9.38
N ILE A 655 -29.23 16.82 9.41
CA ILE A 655 -30.07 17.02 8.24
C ILE A 655 -30.77 18.35 8.34
N HIS A 656 -30.88 19.04 7.19
CA HIS A 656 -31.62 20.27 7.04
C HIS A 656 -32.76 20.03 6.04
N VAL A 657 -34.00 20.09 6.52
CA VAL A 657 -35.21 19.84 5.74
C VAL A 657 -36.24 20.90 6.08
N GLY A 658 -36.79 21.58 5.06
CA GLY A 658 -37.87 22.57 5.25
C GLY A 658 -37.52 23.67 6.27
N GLY A 659 -36.27 24.12 6.33
CA GLY A 659 -35.78 25.11 7.29
C GLY A 659 -35.53 24.61 8.72
N LYS A 660 -35.74 23.30 8.98
CA LYS A 660 -35.47 22.66 10.27
C LYS A 660 -34.11 21.97 10.25
N HIS A 661 -33.36 22.16 11.31
CA HIS A 661 -32.06 21.52 11.56
C HIS A 661 -32.25 20.42 12.60
N ARG A 662 -31.74 19.21 12.32
CA ARG A 662 -31.81 18.04 13.22
C ARG A 662 -30.52 17.26 13.21
N HIS A 663 -29.88 17.06 14.36
CA HIS A 663 -28.73 16.19 14.54
C HIS A 663 -29.12 14.73 14.35
N LEU A 664 -28.22 13.98 13.66
CA LEU A 664 -28.25 12.54 13.56
C LEU A 664 -27.37 11.99 14.69
N ARG A 665 -27.98 11.65 15.84
CA ARG A 665 -27.26 11.28 17.06
C ARG A 665 -26.63 9.89 16.96
N THR A 666 -25.67 9.76 16.06
CA THR A 666 -24.89 8.55 15.86
C THR A 666 -23.49 8.77 16.43
N ARG A 667 -23.18 8.14 17.54
CA ARG A 667 -21.85 8.22 18.17
C ARG A 667 -20.87 7.40 17.33
N SER A 668 -20.31 8.00 16.29
CA SER A 668 -19.34 7.42 15.37
C SER A 668 -18.07 8.25 15.30
N MET A 669 -17.08 7.71 14.61
CA MET A 669 -15.82 8.39 14.33
C MET A 669 -15.99 9.72 13.63
N VAL A 670 -17.09 9.92 12.90
CA VAL A 670 -17.50 11.21 12.31
C VAL A 670 -17.43 12.34 13.34
N GLY A 671 -17.90 12.10 14.56
CA GLY A 671 -17.87 13.08 15.65
C GLY A 671 -16.53 13.19 16.37
N LEU A 672 -15.57 12.34 16.09
CA LEU A 672 -14.19 12.41 16.59
C LEU A 672 -13.26 13.14 15.61
N ILE A 673 -13.56 13.18 14.32
CA ILE A 673 -12.75 13.86 13.29
C ILE A 673 -12.50 15.34 13.62
N PRO A 674 -13.44 16.12 14.23
CA PRO A 674 -13.18 17.48 14.68
C PRO A 674 -11.94 17.68 15.56
N LEU A 675 -11.52 16.64 16.29
CA LEU A 675 -10.29 16.66 17.10
C LEU A 675 -9.02 16.82 16.26
N LEU A 676 -9.05 16.41 14.99
CA LEU A 676 -7.89 16.41 14.10
C LEU A 676 -7.50 17.81 13.63
N ALA A 677 -8.45 18.73 13.58
CA ALA A 677 -8.24 20.09 13.15
C ALA A 677 -7.65 20.91 14.31
N VAL A 678 -6.38 20.71 14.59
CA VAL A 678 -5.64 21.40 15.66
C VAL A 678 -4.20 21.70 15.24
N VAL A 679 -3.75 22.93 15.52
CA VAL A 679 -2.36 23.37 15.35
C VAL A 679 -2.00 24.40 16.41
N VAL A 680 -0.74 24.43 16.82
CA VAL A 680 -0.20 25.45 17.74
C VAL A 680 0.61 26.46 16.91
N LEU A 681 0.22 27.75 17.00
CA LEU A 681 0.98 28.85 16.44
C LEU A 681 1.96 29.34 17.51
N GLU A 682 3.23 28.99 17.36
CA GLU A 682 4.31 29.43 18.28
C GLU A 682 4.56 30.92 18.12
N ASP A 683 4.70 31.67 19.22
CA ASP A 683 4.95 33.11 19.19
C ASP A 683 6.25 33.44 18.46
N GLU A 684 7.28 32.61 18.57
CA GLU A 684 8.54 32.77 17.82
C GLU A 684 8.33 32.75 16.28
N ILE A 685 7.38 31.93 15.77
CA ILE A 685 7.05 31.91 14.36
C ILE A 685 6.24 33.15 13.99
N MET A 686 5.26 33.53 14.84
CA MET A 686 4.43 34.70 14.64
C MET A 686 5.27 35.99 14.60
N ASP A 687 6.32 36.09 15.43
CA ASP A 687 7.19 37.26 15.46
C ASP A 687 8.03 37.44 14.20
N ARG A 688 8.31 36.35 13.49
CA ARG A 688 9.00 36.38 12.19
C ARG A 688 8.08 36.77 11.03
N LEU A 689 6.75 36.75 11.21
CA LEU A 689 5.73 37.01 10.21
C LEU A 689 4.87 38.22 10.62
N PRO A 690 5.40 39.46 10.55
CA PRO A 690 4.76 40.63 11.15
C PRO A 690 3.44 41.00 10.48
N SER A 691 3.29 40.83 9.19
CA SER A 691 2.07 41.13 8.45
C SER A 691 0.97 40.14 8.85
N PHE A 692 1.29 38.85 8.89
CA PHE A 692 0.38 37.81 9.37
C PHE A 692 -0.01 38.05 10.85
N LYS A 693 0.96 38.30 11.74
CA LYS A 693 0.69 38.61 13.17
C LYS A 693 -0.25 39.80 13.34
N LYS A 694 -0.01 40.89 12.57
CA LYS A 694 -0.88 42.06 12.57
C LYS A 694 -2.31 41.72 12.14
N ARG A 695 -2.48 40.87 11.11
CA ARG A 695 -3.77 40.41 10.61
C ARG A 695 -4.53 39.56 11.62
N VAL A 696 -3.86 38.60 12.25
CA VAL A 696 -4.43 37.76 13.32
C VAL A 696 -4.89 38.65 14.49
N ASN A 697 -4.04 39.57 14.97
CA ASN A 697 -4.37 40.47 16.08
C ASN A 697 -5.55 41.40 15.75
N TRP A 698 -5.59 41.95 14.51
CA TRP A 698 -6.74 42.76 14.06
C TRP A 698 -8.02 41.92 14.09
N PHE A 699 -7.96 40.69 13.60
CA PHE A 699 -9.11 39.78 13.52
C PHE A 699 -9.67 39.50 14.92
N LEU A 700 -8.80 39.15 15.86
CA LEU A 700 -9.15 38.87 17.25
C LEU A 700 -9.76 40.09 17.96
N GLN A 701 -9.29 41.29 17.65
CA GLN A 701 -9.79 42.53 18.25
C GLN A 701 -11.15 42.96 17.67
N ASN A 702 -11.35 42.77 16.39
CA ASN A 702 -12.51 43.31 15.64
C ASN A 702 -13.60 42.26 15.37
N ARG A 703 -13.26 40.96 15.39
CA ARG A 703 -14.20 39.87 15.15
C ARG A 703 -14.33 38.98 16.39
N LYS A 704 -14.71 39.61 17.50
CA LYS A 704 -14.88 38.92 18.81
C LYS A 704 -15.91 37.80 18.76
N ASP A 705 -16.88 37.91 17.88
CA ASP A 705 -17.87 36.86 17.56
C ASP A 705 -17.22 35.58 17.09
N LEU A 706 -16.15 35.66 16.26
CA LEU A 706 -15.40 34.52 15.74
C LEU A 706 -14.22 34.17 16.62
N GLY A 707 -13.59 35.14 17.28
CA GLY A 707 -12.40 34.95 18.12
C GLY A 707 -12.62 34.07 19.36
N ARG A 708 -13.88 33.88 19.80
CA ARG A 708 -14.24 33.00 20.93
C ARG A 708 -13.85 31.54 20.74
N HIS A 709 -13.55 31.10 19.52
CA HIS A 709 -13.17 29.74 19.20
C HIS A 709 -11.64 29.53 19.18
N ILE A 710 -10.88 30.59 19.46
CA ILE A 710 -9.41 30.55 19.54
C ILE A 710 -9.00 30.53 21.00
N ALA A 711 -8.34 29.45 21.42
CA ALA A 711 -7.77 29.35 22.75
C ALA A 711 -6.36 29.98 22.79
N TYR A 712 -6.11 30.77 23.82
CA TYR A 712 -4.79 31.36 24.10
C TYR A 712 -4.11 30.65 25.25
N CYS A 713 -2.82 30.45 25.14
CA CYS A 713 -1.98 30.21 26.30
C CYS A 713 -1.55 31.54 26.87
N GLU A 714 -2.19 31.99 27.96
CA GLU A 714 -1.65 33.09 28.77
C GLU A 714 -0.31 32.63 29.34
N HIS A 715 0.69 33.52 29.34
CA HIS A 715 2.03 33.28 29.89
C HIS A 715 2.00 32.47 31.17
N ARG A 716 2.32 31.20 31.13
CA ARG A 716 2.65 30.41 32.31
C ARG A 716 4.17 30.21 32.34
N SER A 717 4.79 31.00 33.20
CA SER A 717 6.20 30.81 33.57
C SER A 717 6.42 29.36 34.03
N GLY A 718 7.04 28.54 33.19
CA GLY A 718 7.68 27.31 33.61
C GLY A 718 7.39 26.00 32.88
N GLN A 719 6.29 25.84 32.17
CA GLN A 719 6.00 24.57 31.45
C GLN A 719 5.10 24.82 30.20
N GLY A 720 5.66 24.79 29.03
CA GLY A 720 5.00 24.97 27.75
C GLY A 720 5.66 26.09 26.94
N ARG A 721 5.56 25.99 25.58
CA ARG A 721 5.99 27.09 24.71
C ARG A 721 4.86 28.11 24.58
N ASP A 722 5.18 29.39 24.61
CA ASP A 722 4.20 30.46 24.38
C ASP A 722 3.61 30.31 22.95
N GLY A 723 2.27 30.41 22.83
CA GLY A 723 1.62 30.29 21.57
C GLY A 723 0.10 30.28 21.64
N GLN A 724 -0.53 30.19 20.49
CA GLN A 724 -1.98 30.17 20.30
C GLN A 724 -2.42 28.82 19.77
N LEU A 725 -3.47 28.22 20.35
CA LEU A 725 -4.08 27.01 19.84
C LEU A 725 -5.20 27.38 18.88
N LEU A 726 -5.04 26.95 17.62
CA LEU A 726 -6.13 26.94 16.66
C LEU A 726 -6.74 25.55 16.64
N GLY A 727 -8.04 25.44 16.93
CA GLY A 727 -8.77 24.20 16.94
C GLY A 727 -10.28 24.43 16.81
N ILE A 728 -11.00 23.42 16.27
CA ILE A 728 -12.47 23.46 16.24
C ILE A 728 -13.03 23.34 17.65
N VAL A 729 -12.36 22.54 18.49
CA VAL A 729 -12.87 22.06 19.76
C VAL A 729 -12.31 22.92 20.89
N THR A 730 -13.19 23.56 21.65
CA THR A 730 -12.78 24.25 22.88
C THR A 730 -12.32 23.24 23.95
N ARG A 731 -11.59 23.70 24.98
CA ARG A 731 -11.12 22.83 26.07
C ARG A 731 -12.26 22.03 26.71
N GLU A 732 -13.36 22.71 27.03
CA GLU A 732 -14.51 22.07 27.66
C GLU A 732 -15.11 20.98 26.75
N ARG A 733 -15.30 21.28 25.46
CA ARG A 733 -15.80 20.32 24.49
C ARG A 733 -14.82 19.17 24.26
N LEU A 734 -13.51 19.45 24.26
CA LEU A 734 -12.49 18.41 24.16
C LEU A 734 -12.62 17.41 25.33
N GLU A 735 -12.73 17.93 26.58
CA GLU A 735 -12.89 17.08 27.76
C GLU A 735 -14.16 16.22 27.68
N ARG A 736 -15.27 16.76 27.13
CA ARG A 736 -16.53 16.01 26.95
C ARG A 736 -16.44 14.94 25.86
N VAL A 737 -15.82 15.23 24.72
CA VAL A 737 -15.62 14.25 23.63
C VAL A 737 -14.68 13.14 24.09
N LEU A 738 -13.58 13.49 24.79
CA LEU A 738 -12.63 12.50 25.30
C LEU A 738 -13.23 11.53 26.32
N ARG A 739 -14.26 11.92 27.07
CA ARG A 739 -14.99 11.00 27.96
C ARG A 739 -15.60 9.83 27.20
N TYR A 740 -16.23 10.09 26.06
CA TYR A 740 -16.76 9.04 25.18
C TYR A 740 -15.65 8.25 24.51
N MET A 741 -14.66 8.96 23.95
CA MET A 741 -13.59 8.32 23.20
C MET A 741 -12.78 7.33 24.08
N LEU A 742 -12.61 7.65 25.37
CA LEU A 742 -11.80 6.86 26.32
C LEU A 742 -12.65 5.95 27.23
N ASP A 743 -13.93 5.80 26.95
CA ASP A 743 -14.83 4.89 27.66
C ASP A 743 -14.89 3.53 26.98
N GLU A 744 -14.62 2.45 27.74
CA GLU A 744 -14.59 1.07 27.22
C GLU A 744 -15.99 0.56 26.83
N THR A 745 -17.05 1.15 27.36
CA THR A 745 -18.45 0.87 26.97
C THR A 745 -18.87 1.62 25.72
N GLU A 746 -18.06 2.55 25.25
CA GLU A 746 -18.28 3.38 24.08
C GLU A 746 -17.22 3.07 23.00
N PHE A 747 -16.23 3.95 22.83
CA PHE A 747 -15.26 3.83 21.75
C PHE A 747 -13.98 3.08 22.10
N LEU A 748 -13.54 3.07 23.35
CA LEU A 748 -12.25 2.50 23.73
C LEU A 748 -12.30 0.98 23.74
N SER A 749 -11.59 0.36 22.82
CA SER A 749 -11.36 -1.09 22.74
C SER A 749 -10.02 -1.47 23.40
N PRO A 750 -9.82 -2.74 23.80
CA PRO A 750 -8.49 -3.24 24.15
C PRO A 750 -7.44 -3.07 23.05
N TYR A 751 -7.85 -2.73 21.82
CA TYR A 751 -7.01 -2.70 20.61
C TYR A 751 -7.00 -1.36 19.88
N GLY A 752 -7.66 -0.31 20.38
CA GLY A 752 -7.71 1.03 19.80
C GLY A 752 -9.09 1.68 19.93
N ILE A 753 -9.35 2.67 19.09
CA ILE A 753 -10.64 3.40 19.05
C ILE A 753 -11.54 2.79 17.98
N ARG A 754 -12.75 2.39 18.37
CA ARG A 754 -13.79 1.87 17.47
C ARG A 754 -14.31 2.94 16.53
N SER A 755 -14.69 2.58 15.33
CA SER A 755 -15.30 3.49 14.36
C SER A 755 -16.73 3.90 14.70
N LEU A 756 -17.48 3.03 15.39
CA LEU A 756 -18.79 3.32 15.99
C LEU A 756 -18.76 2.92 17.47
N SER A 757 -19.43 3.71 18.29
CA SER A 757 -19.55 3.41 19.72
C SER A 757 -20.31 2.11 19.96
N ARG A 758 -19.79 1.27 20.88
CA ARG A 758 -20.45 0.05 21.33
C ARG A 758 -21.83 0.31 21.97
N PHE A 759 -22.10 1.54 22.42
CA PHE A 759 -23.41 1.98 22.91
C PHE A 759 -24.53 1.60 21.93
N HIS A 760 -24.27 1.65 20.61
CA HIS A 760 -25.25 1.33 19.58
C HIS A 760 -25.55 -0.17 19.42
N GLN A 761 -24.89 -1.04 20.19
CA GLN A 761 -25.27 -2.45 20.29
C GLN A 761 -26.66 -2.63 20.93
N ASP A 762 -26.91 -1.91 22.03
CA ASP A 762 -28.17 -1.96 22.76
C ASP A 762 -29.11 -0.80 22.43
N HIS A 763 -28.58 0.24 21.78
CA HIS A 763 -29.29 1.47 21.43
C HIS A 763 -29.10 1.83 19.95
N PRO A 764 -29.66 1.07 19.01
CA PRO A 764 -29.55 1.37 17.58
C PRO A 764 -30.03 2.77 17.24
N CYS A 765 -29.28 3.50 16.43
CA CYS A 765 -29.77 4.79 15.92
C CYS A 765 -30.74 4.56 14.80
N MET A 766 -31.96 5.06 14.94
CA MET A 766 -33.05 4.92 13.96
C MET A 766 -33.60 6.27 13.54
N VAL A 767 -33.76 6.46 12.23
CA VAL A 767 -34.43 7.62 11.64
C VAL A 767 -35.53 7.15 10.71
N ARG A 768 -36.76 7.54 11.05
CA ARG A 768 -37.94 7.34 10.21
C ARG A 768 -38.28 8.62 9.46
N SER A 769 -38.41 8.52 8.17
CA SER A 769 -38.83 9.65 7.31
C SER A 769 -39.81 9.16 6.25
N GLU A 770 -40.36 10.07 5.47
CA GLU A 770 -41.16 9.75 4.29
C GLU A 770 -40.41 9.00 3.19
N PHE A 771 -39.07 8.99 3.27
CA PHE A 771 -38.17 8.31 2.32
C PHE A 771 -37.74 6.89 2.78
N GLY A 772 -38.19 6.46 3.96
CA GLY A 772 -37.86 5.13 4.50
C GLY A 772 -37.45 5.13 5.98
N GLU A 773 -37.13 3.94 6.47
CA GLU A 773 -36.57 3.70 7.79
C GLU A 773 -35.07 3.39 7.61
N PHE A 774 -34.24 4.15 8.30
CA PHE A 774 -32.79 4.01 8.28
C PHE A 774 -32.31 3.64 9.68
N SER A 775 -31.44 2.65 9.78
CA SER A 775 -30.88 2.21 11.07
C SER A 775 -29.38 2.07 11.03
N MET A 776 -28.75 2.28 12.16
CA MET A 776 -27.35 2.01 12.38
C MET A 776 -27.15 1.27 13.69
N ASN A 777 -26.55 0.10 13.63
CA ASN A 777 -26.23 -0.76 14.74
C ASN A 777 -24.70 -0.90 14.88
N TYR A 778 -24.23 -1.25 16.07
CA TYR A 778 -22.85 -1.63 16.27
C TYR A 778 -22.59 -3.01 15.63
N ASP A 779 -21.57 -3.05 14.79
CA ASP A 779 -21.18 -4.21 14.01
C ASP A 779 -19.64 -4.30 14.01
N PRO A 780 -19.06 -5.02 14.98
CA PRO A 780 -17.61 -4.92 15.25
C PRO A 780 -16.69 -5.67 14.30
N GLY A 781 -17.19 -6.54 13.43
CA GLY A 781 -16.46 -7.34 12.46
C GLY A 781 -16.70 -6.91 11.01
N GLU A 782 -16.85 -7.86 10.10
CA GLU A 782 -17.29 -7.62 8.74
C GLU A 782 -18.73 -7.10 8.72
N SER A 783 -19.12 -6.36 7.66
CA SER A 783 -20.42 -5.72 7.56
C SER A 783 -21.56 -6.73 7.48
N THR A 784 -22.56 -6.58 8.36
CA THR A 784 -23.81 -7.36 8.31
C THR A 784 -24.89 -6.74 7.42
N THR A 785 -24.60 -5.62 6.76
CA THR A 785 -25.54 -4.88 5.89
C THR A 785 -25.04 -4.80 4.45
N SER A 786 -25.96 -4.45 3.53
CA SER A 786 -25.62 -4.15 2.13
C SER A 786 -25.46 -2.65 1.86
N THR A 787 -25.38 -1.84 2.91
CA THR A 787 -25.17 -0.39 2.78
C THR A 787 -23.76 -0.15 2.30
N PHE A 788 -23.59 0.40 1.13
CA PHE A 788 -22.35 0.46 0.39
C PHE A 788 -21.83 -0.94 -0.01
N GLY A 789 -21.13 -1.08 -1.14
CA GLY A 789 -20.59 -2.36 -1.60
C GLY A 789 -19.25 -2.73 -0.93
N GLY A 790 -18.80 -3.97 -1.13
CA GLY A 790 -17.49 -4.45 -0.72
C GLY A 790 -17.45 -5.00 0.71
N ASN A 791 -16.23 -5.25 1.17
CA ASN A 791 -15.90 -5.87 2.46
C ASN A 791 -15.57 -4.87 3.58
N SER A 792 -15.60 -3.58 3.30
CA SER A 792 -15.25 -2.51 4.23
C SER A 792 -16.39 -2.21 5.22
N ASN A 793 -16.09 -2.16 6.52
CA ASN A 793 -17.06 -1.85 7.56
C ASN A 793 -16.57 -0.76 8.52
N TRP A 794 -17.36 0.34 8.67
CA TRP A 794 -17.09 1.46 9.57
C TRP A 794 -18.09 1.56 10.73
N ARG A 795 -18.78 0.46 11.06
CA ARG A 795 -19.81 0.42 12.14
C ARG A 795 -19.36 -0.30 13.40
N GLY A 796 -18.06 -0.20 13.75
CA GLY A 796 -17.54 -0.79 14.99
C GLY A 796 -16.09 -1.19 14.98
N PRO A 797 -15.51 -1.62 13.85
CA PRO A 797 -14.11 -2.03 13.77
C PRO A 797 -13.12 -0.91 14.09
N ILE A 798 -11.86 -1.34 14.26
CA ILE A 798 -10.71 -0.46 14.50
C ILE A 798 -9.99 -0.24 13.18
N TRP A 799 -9.82 1.03 12.80
CA TRP A 799 -9.15 1.46 11.59
C TRP A 799 -7.85 2.19 11.92
N PHE A 800 -6.72 1.72 11.41
CA PHE A 800 -5.40 2.28 11.69
C PHE A 800 -5.27 3.75 11.29
N PRO A 801 -5.68 4.18 10.06
CA PRO A 801 -5.45 5.54 9.60
C PRO A 801 -6.02 6.60 10.54
N VAL A 802 -7.31 6.47 10.91
CA VAL A 802 -7.99 7.46 11.75
C VAL A 802 -7.47 7.40 13.19
N ASN A 803 -7.22 6.21 13.74
CA ASN A 803 -6.58 6.05 15.05
C ASN A 803 -5.22 6.75 15.09
N TYR A 804 -4.42 6.61 14.04
CA TYR A 804 -3.09 7.23 13.97
C TYR A 804 -3.17 8.76 14.00
N VAL A 805 -4.06 9.38 13.22
CA VAL A 805 -4.19 10.84 13.21
C VAL A 805 -4.84 11.39 14.49
N ILE A 806 -5.73 10.61 15.16
CA ILE A 806 -6.22 10.93 16.51
C ILE A 806 -5.06 10.98 17.51
N ILE A 807 -4.19 9.98 17.52
CA ILE A 807 -2.99 9.95 18.38
C ILE A 807 -2.12 11.17 18.13
N GLU A 808 -1.90 11.57 16.88
CA GLU A 808 -1.17 12.80 16.55
C GLU A 808 -1.87 14.08 17.06
N ALA A 809 -3.19 14.14 16.99
CA ALA A 809 -3.96 15.26 17.49
C ALA A 809 -3.83 15.40 19.02
N LEU A 810 -3.93 14.29 19.76
CA LEU A 810 -3.73 14.29 21.21
C LEU A 810 -2.35 14.82 21.61
N GLN A 811 -1.31 14.47 20.85
CA GLN A 811 0.05 14.98 21.06
C GLN A 811 0.14 16.50 20.80
N ARG A 812 -0.59 17.03 19.81
CA ARG A 812 -0.65 18.49 19.57
C ARG A 812 -1.40 19.22 20.68
N TYR A 813 -2.49 18.66 21.18
CA TYR A 813 -3.18 19.19 22.36
C TYR A 813 -2.27 19.14 23.61
N HIS A 814 -1.53 18.04 23.82
CA HIS A 814 -0.56 17.97 24.91
C HIS A 814 0.55 19.03 24.78
N TYR A 815 1.06 19.23 23.55
CA TYR A 815 2.08 20.25 23.30
C TYR A 815 1.64 21.64 23.74
N PHE A 816 0.35 21.96 23.64
CA PHE A 816 -0.22 23.24 24.08
C PHE A 816 -0.59 23.24 25.57
N TYR A 817 -1.38 22.28 26.04
CA TYR A 817 -1.90 22.27 27.40
C TYR A 817 -0.92 21.70 28.45
N GLY A 818 0.03 20.87 28.05
CA GLY A 818 0.93 20.15 28.94
C GLY A 818 0.18 19.35 30.02
N ASP A 819 0.67 19.37 31.23
CA ASP A 819 0.04 18.72 32.39
C ASP A 819 -1.18 19.44 32.96
N SER A 820 -1.53 20.64 32.42
CA SER A 820 -2.72 21.37 32.87
C SER A 820 -4.03 20.74 32.37
N LEU A 821 -3.96 19.88 31.37
CA LEU A 821 -5.09 19.08 30.90
C LEU A 821 -4.81 17.60 31.14
N ARG A 822 -5.55 17.03 32.06
CA ARG A 822 -5.55 15.59 32.36
C ARG A 822 -6.94 15.05 32.21
N VAL A 823 -7.03 13.86 31.68
CA VAL A 823 -8.28 13.12 31.46
C VAL A 823 -8.17 11.73 32.08
N GLU A 824 -9.29 11.15 32.42
CA GLU A 824 -9.35 9.81 32.94
C GLU A 824 -9.25 8.80 31.78
N CYS A 825 -8.33 7.84 31.86
CA CYS A 825 -8.12 6.83 30.81
C CYS A 825 -7.81 5.45 31.43
N PRO A 826 -8.69 4.44 31.22
CA PRO A 826 -10.07 4.55 30.71
C PRO A 826 -10.96 5.45 31.57
N THR A 827 -12.03 5.98 30.96
CA THR A 827 -13.07 6.76 31.68
C THR A 827 -13.68 5.92 32.77
N GLY A 828 -13.81 6.46 33.98
CA GLY A 828 -14.31 5.77 35.18
C GLY A 828 -13.28 4.91 35.92
N SER A 829 -12.01 4.86 35.47
CA SER A 829 -10.95 4.05 36.09
C SER A 829 -10.24 4.71 37.27
N GLY A 830 -10.41 6.01 37.51
CA GLY A 830 -9.66 6.78 38.51
C GLY A 830 -8.21 7.12 38.06
N ARG A 831 -7.76 6.71 36.89
CA ARG A 831 -6.40 6.92 36.34
C ARG A 831 -6.33 8.20 35.48
N TRP A 832 -5.84 9.28 36.05
CA TRP A 832 -5.73 10.60 35.39
C TRP A 832 -4.40 10.73 34.65
N MET A 833 -4.47 10.93 33.35
CA MET A 833 -3.32 11.03 32.44
C MET A 833 -3.33 12.34 31.67
N ASN A 834 -2.15 12.88 31.32
CA ASN A 834 -2.05 13.92 30.31
C ASN A 834 -2.22 13.31 28.90
N LEU A 835 -2.45 14.13 27.89
CA LEU A 835 -2.82 13.65 26.56
C LEU A 835 -1.67 12.95 25.80
N ASP A 836 -0.40 13.17 26.19
CA ASP A 836 0.73 12.42 25.60
C ASP A 836 0.75 10.97 26.14
N VAL A 837 0.49 10.78 27.42
CA VAL A 837 0.37 9.44 28.01
C VAL A 837 -0.85 8.70 27.45
N VAL A 838 -1.96 9.40 27.22
CA VAL A 838 -3.13 8.80 26.52
C VAL A 838 -2.76 8.40 25.08
N ALA A 839 -2.00 9.22 24.36
CA ALA A 839 -1.54 8.90 23.01
C ALA A 839 -0.62 7.65 23.00
N VAL A 840 0.22 7.49 24.02
CA VAL A 840 1.05 6.27 24.20
C VAL A 840 0.18 5.06 24.49
N GLU A 841 -0.80 5.16 25.40
CA GLU A 841 -1.74 4.07 25.73
C GLU A 841 -2.49 3.58 24.48
N LEU A 842 -3.02 4.49 23.65
CA LEU A 842 -3.66 4.15 22.39
C LEU A 842 -2.70 3.49 21.39
N SER A 843 -1.46 3.98 21.33
CA SER A 843 -0.43 3.37 20.49
C SER A 843 -0.12 1.93 20.91
N GLN A 844 -0.05 1.68 22.22
CA GLN A 844 0.17 0.34 22.79
C GLN A 844 -0.99 -0.62 22.47
N ARG A 845 -2.22 -0.14 22.54
CA ARG A 845 -3.41 -0.94 22.19
C ARG A 845 -3.39 -1.34 20.72
N LEU A 846 -3.03 -0.45 19.80
CA LEU A 846 -2.93 -0.76 18.37
C LEU A 846 -1.79 -1.74 18.05
N VAL A 847 -0.61 -1.54 18.64
CA VAL A 847 0.53 -2.44 18.41
C VAL A 847 0.28 -3.84 18.99
N LYS A 848 -0.48 -3.94 20.08
CA LYS A 848 -0.86 -5.21 20.70
C LYS A 848 -1.59 -6.15 19.73
N LEU A 849 -2.25 -5.64 18.70
CA LEU A 849 -2.86 -6.46 17.64
C LEU A 849 -1.89 -7.47 17.02
N PHE A 850 -0.62 -7.09 16.89
CA PHE A 850 0.41 -7.86 16.17
C PHE A 850 1.41 -8.56 17.09
N LEU A 851 1.42 -8.24 18.39
CA LEU A 851 2.40 -8.82 19.30
C LEU A 851 1.85 -10.12 19.92
N PRO A 852 2.70 -11.15 20.08
CA PRO A 852 2.29 -12.38 20.72
C PRO A 852 2.00 -12.17 22.22
N ASP A 853 0.93 -12.79 22.71
CA ASP A 853 0.65 -12.92 24.14
C ASP A 853 1.53 -14.00 24.80
N GLU A 854 1.31 -14.28 26.08
CA GLU A 854 2.05 -15.31 26.83
C GLU A 854 1.89 -16.72 26.26
N GLN A 855 0.85 -16.96 25.47
CA GLN A 855 0.57 -18.22 24.78
C GLN A 855 1.04 -18.21 23.32
N GLY A 856 1.72 -17.14 22.87
CA GLY A 856 2.18 -16.96 21.49
C GLY A 856 1.10 -16.51 20.51
N ARG A 857 -0.12 -16.20 20.95
CA ARG A 857 -1.24 -15.80 20.10
C ARG A 857 -1.18 -14.31 19.79
N ARG A 858 -1.40 -13.95 18.53
CA ARG A 858 -1.58 -12.55 18.09
C ARG A 858 -3.06 -12.28 17.84
N PRO A 859 -3.64 -11.22 18.41
CA PRO A 859 -5.06 -10.89 18.19
C PRO A 859 -5.45 -10.81 16.72
N CYS A 860 -4.59 -10.27 15.86
CA CYS A 860 -4.87 -10.13 14.42
C CYS A 860 -5.14 -11.47 13.71
N HIS A 861 -4.61 -12.59 14.21
CA HIS A 861 -4.85 -13.92 13.64
C HIS A 861 -6.09 -14.62 14.22
N GLY A 862 -6.84 -13.95 15.14
CA GLY A 862 -8.04 -14.52 15.74
C GLY A 862 -7.75 -15.83 16.48
N ASP A 863 -8.59 -16.85 16.22
CA ASP A 863 -8.53 -18.16 16.88
C ASP A 863 -7.65 -19.20 16.13
N ASP A 864 -6.96 -18.81 15.08
CA ASP A 864 -6.09 -19.72 14.32
C ASP A 864 -4.83 -20.08 15.11
N ARG A 865 -4.87 -21.28 15.73
CA ARG A 865 -3.80 -21.78 16.59
C ARG A 865 -2.48 -22.04 15.84
N ARG A 866 -2.49 -22.22 14.54
CA ARG A 866 -1.27 -22.44 13.75
C ARG A 866 -0.26 -21.32 13.95
N TYR A 867 -0.74 -20.06 14.00
CA TYR A 867 0.11 -18.90 14.24
C TYR A 867 0.65 -18.76 15.68
N ALA A 868 0.21 -19.61 16.60
CA ALA A 868 0.76 -19.68 17.95
C ALA A 868 1.64 -20.92 18.17
N GLU A 869 1.22 -22.07 17.63
CA GLU A 869 1.73 -23.39 18.00
C GLU A 869 2.68 -23.97 16.94
N ASP A 870 2.48 -23.68 15.64
CA ASP A 870 3.27 -24.26 14.57
C ASP A 870 4.54 -23.42 14.28
N PRO A 871 5.74 -24.01 14.34
CA PRO A 871 7.00 -23.29 14.08
C PRO A 871 7.13 -22.74 12.66
N HIS A 872 6.33 -23.22 11.71
CA HIS A 872 6.33 -22.74 10.33
C HIS A 872 5.32 -21.62 10.07
N TRP A 873 4.52 -21.23 11.09
CA TRP A 873 3.50 -20.19 11.01
C TRP A 873 3.69 -19.08 12.06
N ARG A 874 4.23 -19.39 13.23
CA ARG A 874 4.25 -18.50 14.41
C ARG A 874 4.96 -17.15 14.17
N ASP A 875 5.91 -17.10 13.25
CA ASP A 875 6.68 -15.88 12.97
C ASP A 875 6.11 -15.09 11.78
N LEU A 876 5.01 -15.53 11.18
CA LEU A 876 4.34 -14.91 10.07
C LEU A 876 3.28 -13.91 10.57
N ILE A 877 3.22 -12.72 9.96
CA ILE A 877 2.30 -11.66 10.34
C ILE A 877 1.48 -11.23 9.14
N LEU A 878 0.16 -11.12 9.31
CA LEU A 878 -0.77 -10.55 8.35
C LEU A 878 -1.17 -9.13 8.78
N PHE A 879 -1.24 -8.22 7.80
CA PHE A 879 -1.53 -6.81 8.02
C PHE A 879 -2.88 -6.47 7.42
N TYR A 880 -3.93 -6.76 8.18
CA TYR A 880 -5.30 -6.61 7.71
C TYR A 880 -5.71 -5.15 7.50
N GLU A 881 -6.73 -4.94 6.70
CA GLU A 881 -7.30 -3.64 6.36
C GLU A 881 -7.86 -2.94 7.60
N TYR A 882 -8.63 -3.68 8.41
CA TYR A 882 -9.18 -3.24 9.70
C TYR A 882 -9.26 -4.40 10.67
N PHE A 883 -9.68 -4.14 11.90
CA PHE A 883 -9.66 -5.13 12.97
C PHE A 883 -10.96 -5.12 13.73
N HIS A 884 -11.43 -6.30 14.11
CA HIS A 884 -12.65 -6.48 14.89
C HIS A 884 -12.61 -5.67 16.19
N GLY A 885 -13.66 -4.86 16.42
CA GLY A 885 -13.71 -3.88 17.51
C GLY A 885 -13.56 -4.43 18.92
N ASP A 886 -13.88 -5.73 19.18
CA ASP A 886 -13.88 -6.31 20.52
C ASP A 886 -12.77 -7.33 20.76
N ASN A 887 -12.41 -8.16 19.78
CA ASN A 887 -11.39 -9.21 19.93
C ASN A 887 -10.09 -8.97 19.18
N GLY A 888 -10.04 -7.96 18.29
CA GLY A 888 -8.84 -7.60 17.54
C GLY A 888 -8.50 -8.51 16.37
N ARG A 889 -9.37 -9.47 15.99
CA ARG A 889 -9.20 -10.29 14.79
C ARG A 889 -9.12 -9.39 13.56
N GLY A 890 -8.24 -9.73 12.64
CA GLY A 890 -8.16 -9.06 11.34
C GLY A 890 -9.40 -9.28 10.49
N CYS A 891 -9.80 -8.27 9.74
CA CYS A 891 -10.97 -8.21 8.88
C CYS A 891 -10.62 -7.49 7.57
N GLY A 892 -11.37 -7.76 6.51
CA GLY A 892 -11.11 -7.23 5.18
C GLY A 892 -9.81 -7.76 4.58
N ALA A 893 -9.20 -7.01 3.68
CA ALA A 893 -7.97 -7.40 2.98
C ALA A 893 -6.85 -7.79 3.95
N SER A 894 -6.29 -8.99 3.77
CA SER A 894 -5.30 -9.56 4.71
C SER A 894 -3.88 -8.99 4.56
N HIS A 895 -3.62 -8.24 3.49
CA HIS A 895 -2.32 -7.65 3.17
C HIS A 895 -2.38 -6.14 2.92
N GLN A 896 -3.35 -5.42 3.53
CA GLN A 896 -3.46 -3.95 3.45
C GLN A 896 -2.30 -3.27 4.20
N THR A 897 -1.07 -3.68 3.92
CA THR A 897 0.14 -3.14 4.52
C THR A 897 0.37 -1.66 4.19
N GLY A 898 -0.35 -1.13 3.22
CA GLY A 898 -0.34 0.27 2.88
C GLY A 898 -0.48 1.18 4.11
N TRP A 899 -1.67 1.24 4.69
CA TRP A 899 -1.90 2.07 5.89
C TRP A 899 -1.65 1.36 7.22
N THR A 900 -1.83 0.03 7.28
CA THR A 900 -1.59 -0.74 8.51
C THR A 900 -0.10 -0.73 8.88
N ALA A 901 0.80 -0.55 7.90
CA ALA A 901 2.21 -0.30 8.14
C ALA A 901 2.51 0.97 8.96
N LEU A 902 1.53 1.84 9.23
CA LEU A 902 1.67 2.91 10.22
C LEU A 902 2.01 2.40 11.62
N VAL A 903 1.83 1.10 11.90
CA VAL A 903 2.27 0.46 13.14
C VAL A 903 3.75 0.73 13.45
N VAL A 904 4.61 0.81 12.44
CA VAL A 904 6.05 1.12 12.61
C VAL A 904 6.28 2.52 13.20
N ARG A 905 5.36 3.46 12.92
CA ARG A 905 5.43 4.82 13.48
C ARG A 905 4.97 4.86 14.94
N LEU A 906 4.15 3.90 15.35
CA LEU A 906 3.71 3.75 16.74
C LEU A 906 4.80 3.09 17.60
N LEU A 907 5.55 2.12 17.04
CA LEU A 907 6.72 1.52 17.70
C LEU A 907 7.79 2.55 18.09
N ASP A 908 8.06 3.55 17.24
CA ASP A 908 8.97 4.67 17.57
C ASP A 908 8.56 5.42 18.87
N LYS A 909 7.28 5.37 19.25
CA LYS A 909 6.75 6.07 20.43
C LYS A 909 6.95 5.30 21.73
N PHE A 910 7.00 3.97 21.66
CA PHE A 910 7.24 3.14 22.85
C PHE A 910 8.57 3.44 23.52
N LEU A 911 9.61 3.64 22.75
CA LEU A 911 10.94 3.92 23.26
C LEU A 911 11.00 5.26 24.03
N ARG A 912 10.24 6.28 23.58
CA ARG A 912 10.19 7.58 24.26
C ARG A 912 9.53 7.50 25.62
N SER A 913 8.59 6.59 25.82
CA SER A 913 7.89 6.40 27.11
C SER A 913 8.69 5.55 28.09
N SER A 914 9.53 4.62 27.58
CA SER A 914 10.40 3.77 28.40
C SER A 914 11.61 4.51 28.95
N HIS A 915 12.00 5.65 28.36
CA HIS A 915 13.14 6.47 28.74
C HIS A 915 12.75 7.97 28.87
N PRO A 916 12.05 8.35 29.95
CA PRO A 916 11.59 9.74 30.15
C PRO A 916 12.73 10.77 30.20
N GLN A 917 13.98 10.36 30.40
CA GLN A 917 15.16 11.24 30.48
C GLN A 917 15.87 11.50 29.14
N ALA A 918 15.56 10.76 28.07
CA ALA A 918 16.20 10.93 26.77
C ALA A 918 15.62 12.09 25.92
N SER A 919 14.54 12.74 26.36
CA SER A 919 13.91 13.84 25.62
C SER A 919 14.38 15.25 26.01
N ALA A 920 15.40 15.36 26.85
CA ALA A 920 16.07 16.67 27.10
C ALA A 920 16.92 17.01 25.87
N ALA A 921 16.46 17.97 25.07
CA ALA A 921 17.28 18.54 24.01
C ALA A 921 18.63 19.01 24.59
N PRO A 922 19.74 18.83 23.87
CA PRO A 922 21.01 19.34 24.31
C PRO A 922 20.91 20.87 24.53
N GLN A 923 21.21 21.33 25.71
CA GLN A 923 21.32 22.77 26.00
C GLN A 923 22.35 23.37 25.03
N PRO A 924 22.09 24.53 24.43
CA PRO A 924 23.08 25.19 23.62
C PRO A 924 24.25 25.55 24.52
N THR A 925 25.40 24.97 24.26
CA THR A 925 26.68 25.42 24.84
C THR A 925 26.84 26.91 24.53
N SER A 926 26.90 27.72 25.54
CA SER A 926 27.22 29.14 25.49
C SER A 926 28.59 29.31 24.80
N LEU A 927 28.57 29.76 23.53
CA LEU A 927 29.77 30.33 22.92
C LEU A 927 30.07 31.67 23.60
N VAL A 928 31.06 31.66 24.46
CA VAL A 928 31.75 32.87 24.94
C VAL A 928 32.35 33.57 23.72
N PRO A 929 32.10 34.86 23.48
CA PRO A 929 32.79 35.57 22.42
C PRO A 929 34.24 35.79 22.83
N SER A 930 35.18 35.16 22.13
CA SER A 930 36.56 35.56 22.18
C SER A 930 36.75 36.85 21.38
N ALA A 931 37.14 37.88 22.07
CA ALA A 931 37.60 39.13 21.52
C ALA A 931 38.86 38.90 20.65
N ARG A 932 38.81 39.22 19.36
CA ARG A 932 39.76 40.05 18.60
C ARG A 932 39.21 40.27 17.17
#